data_f7beafe9cb1fc05b48b8ea66f05c5b01
#
_entry.id   f7beafe9cb1fc05b48b8ea66f05c5b01
#
_cell.length_a   1.000
_cell.length_b   1.000
_cell.length_c   1.000
_cell.angle_alpha   90.00
_cell.angle_beta   90.00
_cell.angle_gamma   90.00
#
_symmetry.space_group_name_H-M   'P 1'
#
loop_
_entity.id
_entity.type
_entity.pdbx_description
1 polymer ?
#
loop_
_entity_poly.entity_id
_entity_poly.type
_entity_poly.pdbx_seq_one_letter_code
_entity_poly.pdbx_strand_id
1 'polypeptide(L)'
;MWKSAKSFKFAETYSSYTMKYILVFFLLISGSFFAQNIQIEVVDAQTNARVEEAFIIVKGSTPVKSQNGVFMLKPATFPFELIVKAPFYISDTILIKEVPTTALRVALQAQVQDQKTVVVSAGKRRQAIEEIPVSMEILRPQLIDNKGITDLEQAVDQTPGVYTMDGQVSIRGGSGFAYGTGSRVLLLWNGMPLLSGYAGDTQWNAIPMEQASQVEVMKGAASVLYGSGALNGVIALAEKEPTLEPVTKVKVQYGLYGAPRRSSLKWWSTPPMNQQLEVFHSALKKRFGYTISTTGYHNDGYRIGESEFRGRVSGTIYAKAILDKRLKAGLGYNFQVQKTGNFLIWQNDSLGYTPSGYGDTTAGASTLSYNFGQRLFLDPYAKYIDKHNNLHQLKTRLYWVSNENLSNASQSNAATISYADYTFQHKFGQGSTLSAGVTAIQNVVTSQLFGNHNSQNYAAYSQLEYHKNKLDLSAGVRLEYFEMDGNKPDSQFQLPGKDSLFVPVYPVLRTGLHYELKPFTHLRASFGQGIRYPSVAERFTQTSVGALNIFPNPELRPEIGWAGEIGIKQGFKIGNWKAMLDAAFFVNQYSNMMEFSFVYFNPITQQPLNPLNPSPEDIQFLTSGQYNIGDWVGFQAQNAEKARISGLDLSFNSSGKLGKVELVSLMGYTYMNPISLNSNPQYTANFSDTTTNMLKYRFKHLAKADIEANYQKLSFGASMRYNSFMRNIDRVFEDDLDPSLTSEVYILPGLKAYRQQFNGGNLVFDARFAYTLKDQYRISLIVNNILNAELTSRPGDIQAPRNFIVQLQAKF
;
A
#
# COMPACT_ATOMS: atom_id res chain seq x y z
N MET A 1 -37.48 11.72 69.04
CA MET A 1 -37.03 11.70 70.47
C MET A 1 -35.93 12.74 70.61
N TRP A 2 -36.31 13.74 71.20
CA TRP A 2 -35.85 14.47 72.41
C TRP A 2 -34.44 15.00 72.40
N LYS A 3 -34.31 16.35 72.33
CA LYS A 3 -34.13 17.38 73.41
C LYS A 3 -32.65 17.48 73.78
N SER A 4 -32.04 18.63 74.08
CA SER A 4 -32.48 19.96 74.52
C SER A 4 -31.32 20.96 74.50
N ALA A 5 -31.64 22.18 74.29
CA ALA A 5 -31.05 23.44 74.63
C ALA A 5 -30.31 23.54 75.99
N LYS A 6 -29.28 24.37 76.07
CA LYS A 6 -29.19 25.34 77.17
C LYS A 6 -28.29 26.53 76.77
N SER A 7 -28.90 27.63 76.85
CA SER A 7 -28.35 29.02 76.91
C SER A 7 -27.49 29.30 78.16
N PHE A 8 -26.50 30.17 78.03
CA PHE A 8 -26.10 31.05 79.13
C PHE A 8 -25.77 32.48 78.66
N LYS A 9 -26.54 33.42 79.16
CA LYS A 9 -26.29 34.89 79.17
C LYS A 9 -25.34 35.26 80.30
N PHE A 10 -24.51 36.26 80.07
CA PHE A 10 -24.01 37.26 81.01
C PHE A 10 -22.94 38.09 80.29
N ALA A 11 -22.72 39.38 80.32
CA ALA A 11 -23.43 40.53 80.86
C ALA A 11 -22.77 41.79 80.24
N GLU A 12 -23.54 42.74 80.08
CA GLU A 12 -23.16 44.15 79.62
C GLU A 12 -22.11 44.81 80.47
N THR A 13 -21.62 45.86 79.89
CA THR A 13 -20.95 47.06 80.45
C THR A 13 -19.42 47.06 80.46
N TYR A 14 -18.86 47.77 79.49
CA TYR A 14 -17.97 48.91 79.73
C TYR A 14 -17.55 49.56 78.38
N SER A 15 -17.94 50.83 78.37
CA SER A 15 -17.23 52.05 77.91
C SER A 15 -17.21 52.34 76.38
N SER A 16 -18.10 53.24 76.06
CA SER A 16 -18.33 53.90 74.74
C SER A 16 -17.27 54.88 74.22
N TYR A 17 -16.09 54.97 74.81
CA TYR A 17 -15.08 55.97 74.38
C TYR A 17 -13.86 55.52 73.66
N THR A 18 -13.55 54.20 73.63
CA THR A 18 -12.38 53.65 72.92
C THR A 18 -12.68 53.23 71.51
N MET A 19 -13.95 53.14 71.14
CA MET A 19 -14.33 52.58 69.79
C MET A 19 -14.37 53.69 68.71
N LYS A 20 -14.33 54.95 69.00
CA LYS A 20 -14.29 56.02 67.98
C LYS A 20 -12.93 56.23 67.33
N TYR A 21 -11.86 55.98 68.05
CA TYR A 21 -10.51 56.13 67.47
C TYR A 21 -9.97 54.93 66.75
N ILE A 22 -10.44 53.71 67.01
CA ILE A 22 -10.09 52.49 66.29
C ILE A 22 -10.79 52.51 64.95
N LEU A 23 -12.00 53.02 64.82
CA LEU A 23 -12.74 53.06 63.54
C LEU A 23 -12.15 54.09 62.57
N VAL A 24 -11.59 55.23 63.10
CA VAL A 24 -10.89 56.24 62.27
C VAL A 24 -9.51 55.71 61.80
N PHE A 25 -8.83 54.89 62.64
CA PHE A 25 -7.54 54.29 62.24
C PHE A 25 -7.70 53.14 61.24
N PHE A 26 -8.80 52.41 61.27
CA PHE A 26 -9.14 51.41 60.25
C PHE A 26 -9.71 52.01 58.96
N LEU A 27 -10.30 53.21 59.01
CA LEU A 27 -10.75 53.92 57.80
C LEU A 27 -9.63 54.68 57.08
N LEU A 28 -8.47 54.87 57.73
CA LEU A 28 -7.28 55.50 57.10
C LEU A 28 -6.28 54.46 56.54
N ILE A 29 -6.46 53.12 56.80
CA ILE A 29 -5.63 52.05 56.26
C ILE A 29 -6.36 51.27 55.18
N SER A 30 -7.63 51.52 54.87
CA SER A 30 -8.26 51.02 53.61
C SER A 30 -7.84 51.94 52.46
N GLY A 31 -6.53 52.05 52.25
CA GLY A 31 -5.92 52.37 50.98
C GLY A 31 -6.24 51.24 50.03
N SER A 32 -7.13 51.61 49.16
CA SER A 32 -7.64 50.71 48.08
C SER A 32 -6.48 50.09 47.36
N PHE A 33 -6.10 48.83 47.70
CA PHE A 33 -5.45 47.94 46.75
C PHE A 33 -6.52 47.60 45.73
N PHE A 34 -6.80 48.49 44.78
CA PHE A 34 -7.41 48.10 43.54
C PHE A 34 -6.44 47.16 42.88
N ALA A 35 -6.65 45.84 43.06
CA ALA A 35 -5.98 44.86 42.26
C ALA A 35 -6.46 45.08 40.82
N GLN A 36 -5.66 45.84 40.04
CA GLN A 36 -5.97 46.09 38.64
C GLN A 36 -5.87 44.78 37.85
N ASN A 37 -6.98 44.36 37.24
CA ASN A 37 -7.01 43.25 36.37
C ASN A 37 -6.28 43.58 35.06
N ILE A 38 -5.33 42.76 34.67
CA ILE A 38 -4.70 42.84 33.35
C ILE A 38 -5.56 42.05 32.38
N GLN A 39 -6.11 42.69 31.38
CA GLN A 39 -6.77 42.02 30.27
C GLN A 39 -5.73 41.66 29.23
N ILE A 40 -5.67 40.38 28.84
CA ILE A 40 -4.76 39.85 27.83
C ILE A 40 -5.60 39.26 26.70
N GLU A 41 -5.38 39.74 25.48
CA GLU A 41 -6.02 39.22 24.27
C GLU A 41 -4.97 38.49 23.42
N VAL A 42 -5.21 37.20 23.11
CA VAL A 42 -4.32 36.40 22.29
C VAL A 42 -4.89 36.36 20.88
N VAL A 43 -4.07 36.80 19.92
CA VAL A 43 -4.48 36.83 18.48
C VAL A 43 -3.46 36.13 17.60
N ASP A 44 -3.88 35.70 16.46
CA ASP A 44 -3.03 35.18 15.38
C ASP A 44 -2.28 36.36 14.73
N ALA A 45 -0.95 36.25 14.62
CA ALA A 45 -0.09 37.33 14.11
C ALA A 45 -0.33 37.70 12.65
N GLN A 46 -0.91 36.80 11.82
CA GLN A 46 -1.16 37.05 10.38
C GLN A 46 -2.59 37.51 10.11
N THR A 47 -3.56 36.84 10.74
CA THR A 47 -4.99 37.07 10.48
C THR A 47 -5.62 38.06 11.44
N ASN A 48 -4.97 38.38 12.55
CA ASN A 48 -5.52 39.17 13.65
C ASN A 48 -6.77 38.58 14.33
N ALA A 49 -7.14 37.32 13.98
CA ALA A 49 -8.24 36.62 14.62
C ALA A 49 -7.87 36.20 16.06
N ARG A 50 -8.86 36.17 16.96
CA ARG A 50 -8.65 35.64 18.31
C ARG A 50 -8.31 34.19 18.33
N VAL A 51 -7.35 33.80 19.19
CA VAL A 51 -6.97 32.38 19.38
C VAL A 51 -7.76 31.82 20.57
N GLU A 52 -8.87 31.13 20.26
CA GLU A 52 -9.85 30.68 21.27
C GLU A 52 -9.29 29.69 22.30
N GLU A 53 -8.39 28.80 21.89
CA GLU A 53 -7.78 27.75 22.73
C GLU A 53 -6.38 28.13 23.25
N ALA A 54 -6.21 29.35 23.72
CA ALA A 54 -4.95 29.78 24.33
C ALA A 54 -4.88 29.47 25.84
N PHE A 55 -3.64 29.31 26.34
CA PHE A 55 -3.31 29.14 27.76
C PHE A 55 -2.26 30.18 28.16
N ILE A 56 -2.40 30.74 29.36
CA ILE A 56 -1.36 31.57 29.97
C ILE A 56 -0.79 30.88 31.21
N ILE A 57 0.51 31.03 31.41
CA ILE A 57 1.24 30.49 32.56
C ILE A 57 2.07 31.65 33.14
N VAL A 58 1.77 32.06 34.35
CA VAL A 58 2.68 32.90 35.13
C VAL A 58 3.69 31.98 35.78
N LYS A 59 4.97 32.31 35.74
CA LYS A 59 6.04 31.50 36.30
C LYS A 59 5.75 31.09 37.74
N GLY A 60 5.65 29.79 38.01
CA GLY A 60 5.30 29.24 39.32
C GLY A 60 3.80 29.04 39.58
N SER A 61 2.92 29.31 38.62
CA SER A 61 1.47 29.10 38.72
C SER A 61 0.95 27.97 37.79
N THR A 62 -0.27 27.53 38.06
CA THR A 62 -0.98 26.56 37.16
C THR A 62 -1.45 27.27 35.88
N PRO A 63 -1.46 26.57 34.73
CA PRO A 63 -1.96 27.13 33.46
C PRO A 63 -3.43 27.53 33.55
N VAL A 64 -3.75 28.73 33.05
CA VAL A 64 -5.13 29.24 32.94
C VAL A 64 -5.54 29.19 31.47
N LYS A 65 -6.72 28.60 31.18
CA LYS A 65 -7.29 28.52 29.82
C LYS A 65 -8.07 29.80 29.50
N SER A 66 -7.99 30.28 28.26
CA SER A 66 -8.74 31.46 27.77
C SER A 66 -10.26 31.25 27.77
N GLN A 67 -10.98 32.34 27.90
CA GLN A 67 -12.38 32.44 27.50
C GLN A 67 -12.44 33.20 26.16
N ASN A 68 -12.60 32.43 25.04
CA ASN A 68 -12.63 33.02 23.69
C ASN A 68 -11.41 33.90 23.35
N GLY A 69 -10.20 33.47 23.71
CA GLY A 69 -8.97 34.20 23.41
C GLY A 69 -8.67 35.37 24.35
N VAL A 70 -9.46 35.56 25.40
CA VAL A 70 -9.28 36.66 26.38
C VAL A 70 -9.02 36.10 27.78
N PHE A 71 -8.11 36.72 28.51
CA PHE A 71 -7.80 36.40 29.90
C PHE A 71 -7.93 37.62 30.77
N MET A 72 -8.36 37.44 32.02
CA MET A 72 -8.33 38.43 33.08
C MET A 72 -7.37 37.92 34.17
N LEU A 73 -6.19 38.49 34.23
CA LEU A 73 -5.13 38.13 35.18
C LEU A 73 -5.05 39.11 36.35
N LYS A 74 -4.95 38.56 37.56
CA LYS A 74 -4.68 39.35 38.78
C LYS A 74 -3.27 38.98 39.29
N PRO A 75 -2.23 39.70 38.87
CA PRO A 75 -0.89 39.43 39.35
C PRO A 75 -0.71 39.90 40.81
N ALA A 76 0.03 39.10 41.58
CA ALA A 76 0.35 39.43 42.96
C ALA A 76 1.56 40.37 43.09
N THR A 77 2.50 40.31 42.14
CA THR A 77 3.76 41.09 42.17
C THR A 77 4.24 41.42 40.77
N PHE A 78 5.01 42.49 40.59
CA PHE A 78 5.73 42.91 39.41
C PHE A 78 7.24 42.97 39.70
N PRO A 79 8.11 42.69 38.72
CA PRO A 79 7.82 42.15 37.38
C PRO A 79 7.51 40.64 37.42
N PHE A 80 6.79 40.12 36.42
CA PHE A 80 6.57 38.69 36.26
C PHE A 80 6.67 38.26 34.79
N GLU A 81 7.08 36.97 34.56
CA GLU A 81 7.11 36.37 33.24
C GLU A 81 5.75 35.71 32.96
N LEU A 82 5.17 36.09 31.82
CA LEU A 82 3.95 35.53 31.29
C LEU A 82 4.28 34.70 30.07
N ILE A 83 4.04 33.39 30.12
CA ILE A 83 4.18 32.50 28.99
C ILE A 83 2.79 32.29 28.38
N VAL A 84 2.64 32.59 27.10
CA VAL A 84 1.40 32.39 26.34
C VAL A 84 1.59 31.19 25.38
N LYS A 85 0.70 30.23 25.46
CA LYS A 85 0.72 29.00 24.64
C LYS A 85 -0.64 28.76 24.01
N ALA A 86 -0.66 28.29 22.76
CA ALA A 86 -1.86 27.79 22.12
C ALA A 86 -1.51 26.60 21.24
N PRO A 87 -2.42 25.64 21.02
CA PRO A 87 -2.24 24.58 20.04
C PRO A 87 -1.94 25.18 18.66
N PHE A 88 -0.92 24.66 17.97
CA PHE A 88 -0.49 25.11 16.65
C PHE A 88 0.13 26.52 16.56
N TYR A 89 0.54 27.10 17.69
CA TYR A 89 1.23 28.39 17.77
C TYR A 89 2.58 28.27 18.48
N ILE A 90 3.54 29.13 18.09
CA ILE A 90 4.82 29.26 18.78
C ILE A 90 4.53 29.93 20.11
N SER A 91 4.99 29.33 21.21
CA SER A 91 4.86 29.95 22.55
C SER A 91 5.61 31.24 22.60
N ASP A 92 5.02 32.26 23.20
CA ASP A 92 5.66 33.55 23.46
C ASP A 92 5.82 33.79 24.96
N THR A 93 6.90 34.46 25.36
CA THR A 93 7.20 34.78 26.76
C THR A 93 7.44 36.26 26.90
N ILE A 94 6.59 36.90 27.68
CA ILE A 94 6.56 38.35 27.83
C ILE A 94 6.88 38.70 29.30
N LEU A 95 7.82 39.61 29.50
CA LEU A 95 8.10 40.20 30.83
C LEU A 95 7.20 41.40 31.07
N ILE A 96 6.26 41.27 32.00
CA ILE A 96 5.38 42.37 32.40
C ILE A 96 5.97 43.08 33.61
N LYS A 97 6.42 44.33 33.39
CA LYS A 97 7.11 45.13 34.43
C LYS A 97 6.16 45.96 35.30
N GLU A 98 5.02 46.39 34.74
CA GLU A 98 4.01 47.22 35.38
C GLU A 98 2.62 46.90 34.78
N VAL A 99 1.55 47.40 35.38
CA VAL A 99 0.19 47.20 34.88
C VAL A 99 0.01 47.93 33.56
N PRO A 100 -0.32 47.23 32.45
CA PRO A 100 -0.61 47.88 31.18
C PRO A 100 -1.84 48.77 31.27
N THR A 101 -1.78 49.98 30.72
CA THR A 101 -2.89 50.93 30.68
C THR A 101 -4.01 50.55 29.70
N THR A 102 -3.71 49.61 28.77
CA THR A 102 -4.64 49.07 27.79
C THR A 102 -4.56 47.53 27.82
N ALA A 103 -5.53 46.85 27.22
CA ALA A 103 -5.48 45.38 27.05
C ALA A 103 -4.18 44.96 26.36
N LEU A 104 -3.44 44.03 26.97
CA LEU A 104 -2.19 43.50 26.42
C LEU A 104 -2.55 42.55 25.27
N ARG A 105 -2.17 42.92 24.05
CA ARG A 105 -2.40 42.12 22.87
C ARG A 105 -1.16 41.30 22.57
N VAL A 106 -1.31 39.94 22.60
CA VAL A 106 -0.24 38.98 22.32
C VAL A 106 -0.50 38.34 21.00
N ALA A 107 0.34 38.64 20.01
CA ALA A 107 0.23 38.10 18.66
C ALA A 107 1.09 36.84 18.53
N LEU A 108 0.48 35.65 18.62
CA LEU A 108 1.16 34.41 18.44
C LEU A 108 1.36 34.11 16.94
N GLN A 109 2.57 33.72 16.58
CA GLN A 109 2.85 33.21 15.26
C GLN A 109 2.33 31.77 15.17
N ALA A 110 1.49 31.48 14.15
CA ALA A 110 1.10 30.12 13.86
C ALA A 110 2.36 29.28 13.68
N GLN A 111 2.49 28.24 14.48
CA GLN A 111 3.53 27.25 14.30
C GLN A 111 3.12 26.48 13.04
N VAL A 112 3.64 26.89 11.88
CA VAL A 112 3.69 26.02 10.73
C VAL A 112 4.58 24.86 11.15
N GLN A 113 4.01 23.88 11.82
CA GLN A 113 4.69 22.62 12.00
C GLN A 113 4.97 22.12 10.58
N ASP A 114 6.23 22.13 10.20
CA ASP A 114 6.74 21.34 9.11
C ASP A 114 6.44 19.88 9.49
N GLN A 115 5.22 19.43 9.21
CA GLN A 115 4.86 18.04 9.44
C GLN A 115 5.74 17.24 8.49
N LYS A 116 6.87 16.75 9.04
CA LYS A 116 7.68 15.74 8.36
C LYS A 116 6.73 14.63 7.96
N THR A 117 6.78 14.21 6.72
CA THR A 117 5.97 13.09 6.26
C THR A 117 6.43 11.84 7.02
N VAL A 118 5.53 11.25 7.79
CA VAL A 118 5.84 10.13 8.69
C VAL A 118 5.39 8.83 8.05
N VAL A 119 6.25 7.82 8.10
CA VAL A 119 5.99 6.47 7.65
C VAL A 119 6.18 5.46 8.78
N VAL A 120 5.63 4.28 8.64
CA VAL A 120 5.65 3.23 9.67
C VAL A 120 6.31 1.95 9.18
N SER A 121 6.25 1.66 7.87
CA SER A 121 6.67 0.37 7.32
C SER A 121 8.17 0.12 7.37
N ALA A 122 9.01 1.16 7.36
CA ALA A 122 10.47 0.99 7.30
C ALA A 122 11.09 0.33 8.54
N GLY A 123 10.54 0.58 9.74
CA GLY A 123 11.05 0.08 11.01
C GLY A 123 9.98 -0.44 11.97
N LYS A 124 8.75 -0.70 11.50
CA LYS A 124 7.56 -0.99 12.34
C LYS A 124 7.30 0.12 13.40
N ARG A 125 7.82 1.33 13.18
CA ARG A 125 7.66 2.52 14.04
C ARG A 125 7.51 3.79 13.21
N ARG A 126 6.98 4.85 13.80
CA ARG A 126 6.87 6.16 13.14
C ARG A 126 8.26 6.78 12.94
N GLN A 127 8.61 7.11 11.70
CA GLN A 127 9.87 7.73 11.29
C GLN A 127 9.60 8.79 10.23
N ALA A 128 10.44 9.82 10.16
CA ALA A 128 10.39 10.78 9.07
C ALA A 128 10.93 10.14 7.78
N ILE A 129 10.27 10.38 6.66
CA ILE A 129 10.66 9.78 5.37
C ILE A 129 12.07 10.18 4.93
N GLU A 130 12.53 11.35 5.35
CA GLU A 130 13.87 11.85 5.06
C GLU A 130 14.96 11.00 5.73
N GLU A 131 14.69 10.46 6.93
CA GLU A 131 15.63 9.71 7.77
C GLU A 131 15.71 8.21 7.39
N ILE A 132 14.89 7.76 6.44
CA ILE A 132 14.83 6.35 6.07
C ILE A 132 15.94 5.98 5.07
N PRO A 133 16.72 4.90 5.35
CA PRO A 133 17.85 4.52 4.52
C PRO A 133 17.48 3.80 3.22
N VAL A 134 16.20 3.60 2.92
CA VAL A 134 15.72 2.96 1.68
C VAL A 134 14.85 3.90 0.87
N SER A 135 14.74 3.63 -0.44
CA SER A 135 13.79 4.33 -1.31
C SER A 135 12.36 4.04 -0.90
N MET A 136 11.58 5.10 -0.76
CA MET A 136 10.19 5.02 -0.31
C MET A 136 9.33 6.09 -0.96
N GLU A 137 8.17 5.68 -1.44
CA GLU A 137 7.16 6.59 -1.99
C GLU A 137 5.89 6.57 -1.14
N ILE A 138 5.22 7.70 -1.09
CA ILE A 138 3.93 7.83 -0.39
C ILE A 138 2.88 8.33 -1.37
N LEU A 139 1.85 7.52 -1.57
CA LEU A 139 0.65 7.94 -2.26
C LEU A 139 -0.36 8.46 -1.24
N ARG A 140 -0.71 9.72 -1.38
CA ARG A 140 -1.71 10.35 -0.52
C ARG A 140 -3.12 9.94 -0.96
N PRO A 141 -4.07 9.71 -0.03
CA PRO A 141 -5.45 9.35 -0.39
C PRO A 141 -6.11 10.34 -1.35
N GLN A 142 -5.79 11.64 -1.24
CA GLN A 142 -6.33 12.66 -2.13
C GLN A 142 -5.96 12.43 -3.60
N LEU A 143 -4.74 11.96 -3.87
CA LEU A 143 -4.31 11.61 -5.23
C LEU A 143 -5.17 10.47 -5.78
N ILE A 144 -5.43 9.46 -4.96
CA ILE A 144 -6.25 8.29 -5.33
C ILE A 144 -7.70 8.72 -5.59
N ASP A 145 -8.29 9.46 -4.64
CA ASP A 145 -9.68 9.94 -4.73
C ASP A 145 -9.90 10.85 -5.96
N ASN A 146 -8.91 11.71 -6.28
CA ASN A 146 -9.03 12.68 -7.36
C ASN A 146 -8.88 12.08 -8.77
N LYS A 147 -8.40 10.84 -8.89
CA LYS A 147 -8.18 10.16 -10.19
C LYS A 147 -9.27 9.16 -10.57
N GLY A 148 -10.31 9.00 -9.74
CA GLY A 148 -11.37 8.03 -9.99
C GLY A 148 -10.89 6.57 -9.89
N ILE A 149 -9.83 6.33 -9.15
CA ILE A 149 -9.25 5.01 -8.93
C ILE A 149 -10.20 4.16 -8.06
N THR A 150 -10.46 2.93 -8.49
CA THR A 150 -11.45 2.03 -7.86
C THR A 150 -10.84 0.89 -7.07
N ASP A 151 -9.53 0.63 -7.26
CA ASP A 151 -8.78 -0.40 -6.54
C ASP A 151 -7.33 0.02 -6.24
N LEU A 152 -6.67 -0.73 -5.36
CA LEU A 152 -5.31 -0.41 -4.95
C LEU A 152 -4.28 -0.69 -6.04
N GLU A 153 -4.49 -1.64 -6.93
CA GLU A 153 -3.56 -1.96 -8.03
C GLU A 153 -3.36 -0.74 -8.92
N GLN A 154 -4.48 -0.10 -9.35
CA GLN A 154 -4.43 1.13 -10.13
C GLN A 154 -3.74 2.28 -9.38
N ALA A 155 -3.92 2.35 -8.05
CA ALA A 155 -3.24 3.35 -7.23
C ALA A 155 -1.72 3.15 -7.21
N VAL A 156 -1.28 1.92 -6.99
CA VAL A 156 0.14 1.57 -6.91
C VAL A 156 0.82 1.72 -8.26
N ASP A 157 0.11 1.46 -9.36
CA ASP A 157 0.61 1.72 -10.72
C ASP A 157 0.89 3.22 -11.01
N GLN A 158 0.44 4.16 -10.14
CA GLN A 158 0.84 5.57 -10.25
C GLN A 158 2.22 5.87 -9.64
N THR A 159 2.81 4.91 -8.91
CA THR A 159 4.09 5.11 -8.19
C THR A 159 5.27 5.09 -9.16
N PRO A 160 6.23 6.02 -9.08
CA PRO A 160 7.49 5.93 -9.80
C PRO A 160 8.23 4.61 -9.55
N GLY A 161 8.78 4.00 -10.62
CA GLY A 161 9.52 2.74 -10.55
C GLY A 161 8.68 1.48 -10.30
N VAL A 162 7.37 1.60 -10.33
CA VAL A 162 6.42 0.49 -10.15
C VAL A 162 5.57 0.34 -11.40
N TYR A 163 5.23 -0.87 -11.77
CA TYR A 163 4.17 -1.17 -12.75
C TYR A 163 3.42 -2.42 -12.31
N THR A 164 2.19 -2.55 -12.78
CA THR A 164 1.37 -3.73 -12.56
C THR A 164 1.09 -4.45 -13.86
N MET A 165 0.95 -5.75 -13.81
CA MET A 165 0.68 -6.60 -14.95
C MET A 165 -0.22 -7.74 -14.49
N ASP A 166 -1.51 -7.66 -14.79
CA ASP A 166 -2.51 -8.68 -14.50
C ASP A 166 -2.50 -9.11 -13.00
N GLY A 167 -2.60 -8.12 -12.10
CA GLY A 167 -2.55 -8.31 -10.65
C GLY A 167 -1.15 -8.49 -10.05
N GLN A 168 -0.11 -8.61 -10.87
CA GLN A 168 1.28 -8.74 -10.42
C GLN A 168 1.95 -7.37 -10.34
N VAL A 169 2.49 -7.02 -9.17
CA VAL A 169 3.28 -5.80 -8.98
C VAL A 169 4.74 -6.07 -9.25
N SER A 170 5.34 -5.19 -10.03
CA SER A 170 6.78 -5.15 -10.25
C SER A 170 7.35 -3.84 -9.75
N ILE A 171 8.22 -3.89 -8.75
CA ILE A 171 9.01 -2.76 -8.28
C ILE A 171 10.39 -2.87 -8.91
N ARG A 172 10.82 -1.84 -9.66
CA ARG A 172 12.15 -1.82 -10.30
C ARG A 172 12.43 -3.07 -11.15
N GLY A 173 11.39 -3.61 -11.83
CA GLY A 173 11.53 -4.77 -12.71
C GLY A 173 11.70 -6.12 -12.02
N GLY A 174 11.56 -6.22 -10.69
CA GLY A 174 11.80 -7.45 -9.94
C GLY A 174 10.79 -8.57 -10.18
N SER A 175 9.61 -8.26 -10.72
CA SER A 175 8.61 -9.26 -11.13
C SER A 175 8.28 -9.13 -12.60
N GLY A 176 7.96 -10.25 -13.27
CA GLY A 176 7.37 -10.31 -14.60
C GLY A 176 5.95 -10.82 -14.54
N PHE A 177 5.43 -11.29 -15.66
CA PHE A 177 4.14 -11.94 -15.72
C PHE A 177 4.24 -13.37 -15.16
N ALA A 178 3.40 -13.72 -14.21
CA ALA A 178 3.41 -14.99 -13.49
C ALA A 178 2.02 -15.64 -13.43
N TYR A 179 1.15 -15.34 -14.38
CA TYR A 179 -0.18 -15.95 -14.53
C TYR A 179 -1.04 -15.89 -13.25
N GLY A 180 -0.90 -14.80 -12.47
CA GLY A 180 -1.68 -14.59 -11.23
C GLY A 180 -1.19 -15.38 -10.02
N THR A 181 0.01 -15.96 -10.05
CA THR A 181 0.56 -16.72 -8.92
C THR A 181 1.84 -16.11 -8.36
N GLY A 182 2.02 -16.25 -7.05
CA GLY A 182 3.19 -15.74 -6.33
C GLY A 182 3.32 -14.21 -6.37
N SER A 183 3.82 -13.62 -5.35
CA SER A 183 4.17 -12.18 -5.33
C SER A 183 5.53 -12.00 -4.67
N ARG A 184 6.39 -11.15 -5.29
CA ARG A 184 7.66 -10.71 -4.71
C ARG A 184 7.53 -9.39 -3.96
N VAL A 185 6.34 -8.80 -4.01
CA VAL A 185 5.98 -7.58 -3.30
C VAL A 185 4.88 -7.91 -2.30
N LEU A 186 5.15 -7.61 -1.03
CA LEU A 186 4.22 -7.93 0.05
C LEU A 186 3.22 -6.80 0.27
N LEU A 187 1.94 -7.11 0.19
CA LEU A 187 0.87 -6.19 0.56
C LEU A 187 0.57 -6.32 2.05
N LEU A 188 0.54 -5.18 2.75
CA LEU A 188 0.22 -5.10 4.18
C LEU A 188 -0.99 -4.19 4.44
N TRP A 189 -1.96 -4.68 5.18
CA TRP A 189 -3.01 -3.88 5.81
C TRP A 189 -2.80 -3.85 7.32
N ASN A 190 -2.64 -2.66 7.89
CA ASN A 190 -2.30 -2.45 9.32
C ASN A 190 -1.03 -3.20 9.77
N GLY A 191 -0.09 -3.43 8.81
CA GLY A 191 1.17 -4.13 9.05
C GLY A 191 1.05 -5.66 9.08
N MET A 192 -0.06 -6.24 8.63
CA MET A 192 -0.29 -7.68 8.49
C MET A 192 -0.42 -8.07 7.02
N PRO A 193 0.19 -9.19 6.57
CA PRO A 193 0.14 -9.65 5.18
C PRO A 193 -1.29 -9.90 4.67
N LEU A 194 -1.52 -9.56 3.41
CA LEU A 194 -2.80 -9.79 2.72
C LEU A 194 -2.55 -10.41 1.34
N LEU A 195 -2.10 -11.64 1.35
CA LEU A 195 -1.93 -12.51 0.19
C LEU A 195 -2.86 -13.70 0.32
N SER A 196 -3.30 -14.30 -0.80
CA SER A 196 -4.05 -15.55 -0.73
C SER A 196 -3.18 -16.71 -0.29
N GLY A 197 -3.73 -17.64 0.46
CA GLY A 197 -3.01 -18.81 0.97
C GLY A 197 -2.72 -19.85 -0.11
N TYR A 198 -3.52 -19.90 -1.17
CA TYR A 198 -3.35 -20.88 -2.25
C TYR A 198 -2.37 -20.42 -3.33
N ALA A 199 -2.50 -19.20 -3.85
CA ALA A 199 -1.67 -18.71 -4.95
C ALA A 199 -0.55 -17.73 -4.50
N GLY A 200 -0.59 -17.22 -3.27
CA GLY A 200 0.33 -16.18 -2.81
C GLY A 200 0.19 -14.87 -3.59
N ASP A 201 -0.93 -14.68 -4.27
CA ASP A 201 -1.25 -13.47 -5.03
C ASP A 201 -1.75 -12.35 -4.13
N THR A 202 -1.54 -11.12 -4.59
CA THR A 202 -1.93 -9.91 -3.88
C THR A 202 -3.42 -9.68 -3.99
N GLN A 203 -4.10 -9.53 -2.85
CA GLN A 203 -5.56 -9.33 -2.80
C GLN A 203 -5.94 -7.85 -2.84
N TRP A 204 -5.73 -7.20 -4.00
CA TRP A 204 -5.90 -5.75 -4.23
C TRP A 204 -7.26 -5.22 -3.83
N ASN A 205 -8.31 -5.94 -4.22
CA ASN A 205 -9.70 -5.55 -4.01
C ASN A 205 -10.16 -5.72 -2.55
N ALA A 206 -9.42 -6.46 -1.71
CA ALA A 206 -9.76 -6.66 -0.31
C ALA A 206 -9.39 -5.45 0.58
N ILE A 207 -8.59 -4.51 0.06
CA ILE A 207 -8.15 -3.33 0.81
C ILE A 207 -9.24 -2.25 0.85
N PRO A 208 -9.68 -1.79 2.03
CA PRO A 208 -10.60 -0.66 2.17
C PRO A 208 -9.87 0.67 2.01
N MET A 209 -9.63 1.09 0.77
CA MET A 209 -8.86 2.30 0.45
C MET A 209 -9.49 3.57 1.03
N GLU A 210 -10.81 3.63 1.15
CA GLU A 210 -11.57 4.72 1.76
C GLU A 210 -11.21 4.93 3.24
N GLN A 211 -10.69 3.90 3.90
CA GLN A 211 -10.20 3.94 5.29
C GLN A 211 -8.69 4.23 5.38
N ALA A 212 -7.94 4.11 4.29
CA ALA A 212 -6.48 4.26 4.32
C ALA A 212 -6.05 5.68 4.66
N SER A 213 -5.07 5.81 5.56
CA SER A 213 -4.44 7.10 5.90
C SER A 213 -3.42 7.52 4.85
N GLN A 214 -2.67 6.56 4.31
CA GLN A 214 -1.69 6.70 3.23
C GLN A 214 -1.31 5.32 2.69
N VAL A 215 -0.72 5.30 1.51
CA VAL A 215 -0.10 4.10 0.92
C VAL A 215 1.41 4.33 0.91
N GLU A 216 2.14 3.46 1.59
CA GLU A 216 3.60 3.47 1.66
C GLU A 216 4.15 2.39 0.73
N VAL A 217 4.98 2.77 -0.25
CA VAL A 217 5.63 1.84 -1.18
C VAL A 217 7.12 1.85 -0.89
N MET A 218 7.61 0.80 -0.25
CA MET A 218 9.01 0.59 0.07
C MET A 218 9.66 -0.26 -1.03
N LYS A 219 10.74 0.25 -1.63
CA LYS A 219 11.44 -0.38 -2.75
C LYS A 219 12.67 -1.15 -2.23
N GLY A 220 12.85 -2.40 -2.68
CA GLY A 220 13.95 -3.28 -2.28
C GLY A 220 13.59 -4.26 -1.16
N ALA A 221 14.53 -5.15 -0.82
CA ALA A 221 14.28 -6.27 0.09
C ALA A 221 13.95 -5.83 1.53
N ALA A 222 12.84 -6.32 2.06
CA ALA A 222 12.33 -6.00 3.39
C ALA A 222 11.97 -7.26 4.21
N SER A 223 12.48 -8.42 3.81
CA SER A 223 12.11 -9.70 4.42
C SER A 223 12.51 -9.81 5.90
N VAL A 224 13.48 -9.06 6.40
CA VAL A 224 13.85 -9.06 7.83
C VAL A 224 12.63 -8.71 8.72
N LEU A 225 11.87 -7.69 8.38
CA LEU A 225 10.72 -7.28 9.20
C LEU A 225 9.43 -8.01 8.85
N TYR A 226 9.30 -8.46 7.60
CA TYR A 226 8.01 -8.91 7.07
C TYR A 226 7.99 -10.33 6.52
N GLY A 227 9.16 -10.98 6.36
CA GLY A 227 9.29 -12.37 5.94
C GLY A 227 9.11 -12.59 4.44
N SER A 228 8.65 -13.76 4.10
CA SER A 228 8.41 -14.22 2.72
C SER A 228 7.44 -13.28 1.98
N GLY A 229 7.70 -13.07 0.67
CA GLY A 229 6.92 -12.16 -0.17
C GLY A 229 7.44 -10.71 -0.19
N ALA A 230 8.28 -10.29 0.78
CA ALA A 230 8.91 -8.97 0.80
C ALA A 230 10.32 -8.96 0.15
N LEU A 231 10.54 -9.81 -0.85
CA LEU A 231 11.82 -9.95 -1.55
C LEU A 231 12.16 -8.72 -2.40
N ASN A 232 11.16 -8.12 -3.04
CA ASN A 232 11.33 -6.98 -3.96
C ASN A 232 10.78 -5.66 -3.40
N GLY A 233 9.98 -5.71 -2.39
CA GLY A 233 9.41 -4.53 -1.72
C GLY A 233 8.18 -4.82 -0.89
N VAL A 234 7.63 -3.75 -0.33
CA VAL A 234 6.44 -3.78 0.50
C VAL A 234 5.52 -2.62 0.12
N ILE A 235 4.23 -2.92 -0.02
CA ILE A 235 3.16 -1.92 -0.11
C ILE A 235 2.38 -2.00 1.19
N ALA A 236 2.46 -0.95 2.00
CA ALA A 236 1.85 -0.92 3.32
C ALA A 236 0.78 0.17 3.41
N LEU A 237 -0.37 -0.20 3.93
CA LEU A 237 -1.44 0.72 4.23
C LEU A 237 -1.79 0.63 5.71
N ALA A 238 -2.07 1.78 6.28
CA ALA A 238 -2.58 1.90 7.63
C ALA A 238 -3.94 2.58 7.62
N GLU A 239 -4.82 2.15 8.50
CA GLU A 239 -6.13 2.75 8.67
C GLU A 239 -6.05 4.15 9.27
N LYS A 240 -6.98 5.04 8.91
CA LYS A 240 -7.17 6.34 9.55
C LYS A 240 -7.61 6.15 11.00
N GLU A 241 -6.93 6.83 11.92
CA GLU A 241 -7.40 6.87 13.31
C GLU A 241 -8.61 7.79 13.44
N PRO A 242 -9.69 7.34 14.10
CA PRO A 242 -10.86 8.18 14.39
C PRO A 242 -10.49 9.39 15.23
N THR A 243 -11.10 10.52 14.92
CA THR A 243 -11.00 11.79 15.63
C THR A 243 -12.19 12.00 16.57
N LEU A 244 -12.05 12.94 17.51
CA LEU A 244 -13.15 13.31 18.43
C LEU A 244 -14.35 13.87 17.67
N GLU A 245 -14.10 14.62 16.61
CA GLU A 245 -15.15 15.05 15.67
C GLU A 245 -15.46 13.89 14.72
N PRO A 246 -16.71 13.42 14.69
CA PRO A 246 -17.12 12.39 13.73
C PRO A 246 -16.92 12.88 12.30
N VAL A 247 -16.48 11.98 11.43
CA VAL A 247 -16.30 12.25 10.00
C VAL A 247 -17.09 11.25 9.20
N THR A 248 -17.98 11.74 8.35
CA THR A 248 -18.70 10.93 7.34
C THR A 248 -18.26 11.37 5.96
N LYS A 249 -17.94 10.42 5.09
CA LYS A 249 -17.64 10.66 3.68
C LYS A 249 -18.54 9.78 2.82
N VAL A 250 -19.06 10.34 1.75
CA VAL A 250 -19.79 9.63 0.72
C VAL A 250 -19.15 9.96 -0.63
N LYS A 251 -18.88 8.93 -1.43
CA LYS A 251 -18.37 9.09 -2.80
C LYS A 251 -19.25 8.27 -3.74
N VAL A 252 -19.74 8.92 -4.80
CA VAL A 252 -20.47 8.28 -5.90
C VAL A 252 -19.70 8.56 -7.18
N GLN A 253 -19.50 7.54 -7.98
CA GLN A 253 -18.80 7.62 -9.25
C GLN A 253 -19.59 6.91 -10.34
N TYR A 254 -19.64 7.52 -11.51
CA TYR A 254 -20.21 6.95 -12.72
C TYR A 254 -19.27 7.18 -13.88
N GLY A 255 -18.92 6.13 -14.60
CA GLY A 255 -18.00 6.16 -15.73
C GLY A 255 -18.57 5.49 -16.96
N LEU A 256 -18.16 5.98 -18.14
CA LEU A 256 -18.52 5.42 -19.45
C LEU A 256 -17.27 5.18 -20.28
N TYR A 257 -17.14 3.99 -20.87
CA TYR A 257 -16.09 3.69 -21.82
C TYR A 257 -16.41 4.27 -23.20
N GLY A 258 -15.50 5.04 -23.77
CA GLY A 258 -15.58 5.54 -25.14
C GLY A 258 -15.28 4.44 -26.16
N ALA A 259 -15.51 4.72 -27.44
CA ALA A 259 -15.13 3.77 -28.50
C ALA A 259 -13.61 3.56 -28.54
N PRO A 260 -13.14 2.33 -28.75
CA PRO A 260 -11.73 2.04 -28.92
C PRO A 260 -11.16 2.71 -30.17
N ARG A 261 -9.84 2.89 -30.25
CA ARG A 261 -9.18 3.51 -31.40
C ARG A 261 -9.37 2.71 -32.69
N ARG A 262 -9.22 1.39 -32.63
CA ARG A 262 -9.56 0.49 -33.73
C ARG A 262 -11.03 0.07 -33.64
N SER A 263 -11.80 0.33 -34.70
CA SER A 263 -13.24 0.00 -34.73
C SER A 263 -13.52 -1.50 -34.63
N SER A 264 -12.59 -2.36 -35.05
CA SER A 264 -12.69 -3.82 -34.96
C SER A 264 -12.78 -4.34 -33.52
N LEU A 265 -12.26 -3.59 -32.55
CA LEU A 265 -12.35 -3.94 -31.13
C LEU A 265 -13.73 -3.62 -30.53
N LYS A 266 -14.53 -2.74 -31.18
CA LYS A 266 -15.82 -2.29 -30.67
C LYS A 266 -16.90 -3.35 -30.88
N TRP A 267 -17.30 -4.04 -29.82
CA TRP A 267 -18.34 -5.08 -29.83
C TRP A 267 -19.71 -4.59 -29.31
N TRP A 268 -19.77 -3.44 -28.63
CA TRP A 268 -20.99 -2.92 -28.01
C TRP A 268 -21.70 -1.87 -28.87
N SER A 269 -23.02 -1.81 -28.74
CA SER A 269 -23.86 -0.73 -29.26
C SER A 269 -24.04 0.41 -28.26
N THR A 270 -24.29 0.06 -26.98
CA THR A 270 -24.37 0.99 -25.86
C THR A 270 -23.04 0.96 -25.10
N PRO A 271 -22.39 2.10 -24.80
CA PRO A 271 -21.14 2.16 -24.08
C PRO A 271 -21.21 1.43 -22.75
N PRO A 272 -20.26 0.51 -22.47
CA PRO A 272 -20.18 -0.11 -21.16
C PRO A 272 -19.93 0.93 -20.05
N MET A 273 -20.44 0.66 -18.85
CA MET A 273 -20.35 1.60 -17.72
C MET A 273 -19.65 0.99 -16.52
N ASN A 274 -19.15 1.85 -15.66
CA ASN A 274 -18.69 1.51 -14.33
C ASN A 274 -19.30 2.45 -13.28
N GLN A 275 -19.59 1.92 -12.10
CA GLN A 275 -20.23 2.64 -11.02
C GLN A 275 -19.59 2.26 -9.69
N GLN A 276 -19.47 3.26 -8.79
CA GLN A 276 -18.97 3.03 -7.44
C GLN A 276 -19.74 3.89 -6.43
N LEU A 277 -20.09 3.27 -5.32
CA LEU A 277 -20.57 3.94 -4.11
C LEU A 277 -19.65 3.59 -2.95
N GLU A 278 -19.13 4.59 -2.27
CA GLU A 278 -18.38 4.42 -1.02
C GLU A 278 -19.01 5.27 0.07
N VAL A 279 -19.17 4.68 1.23
CA VAL A 279 -19.58 5.37 2.45
C VAL A 279 -18.59 5.03 3.54
N PHE A 280 -18.01 6.03 4.17
CA PHE A 280 -17.09 5.90 5.29
C PHE A 280 -17.58 6.75 6.46
N HIS A 281 -17.57 6.18 7.66
CA HIS A 281 -17.83 6.91 8.89
C HIS A 281 -16.84 6.54 9.96
N SER A 282 -16.39 7.52 10.73
CA SER A 282 -15.48 7.31 11.86
C SER A 282 -15.81 8.24 13.02
N ALA A 283 -15.68 7.74 14.24
CA ALA A 283 -15.84 8.55 15.45
C ALA A 283 -15.03 7.98 16.61
N LEU A 284 -14.59 8.89 17.50
CA LEU A 284 -13.98 8.57 18.78
C LEU A 284 -14.84 9.15 19.91
N LYS A 285 -15.48 8.29 20.67
CA LYS A 285 -16.30 8.70 21.82
C LYS A 285 -15.63 8.27 23.13
N LYS A 286 -15.08 9.23 23.88
CA LYS A 286 -14.30 8.97 25.11
C LYS A 286 -13.11 8.02 24.83
N ARG A 287 -13.25 6.74 25.21
CA ARG A 287 -12.21 5.71 25.06
C ARG A 287 -12.47 4.77 23.90
N PHE A 288 -13.67 4.80 23.30
CA PHE A 288 -14.08 3.91 22.23
C PHE A 288 -13.98 4.62 20.88
N GLY A 289 -13.21 4.06 19.98
CA GLY A 289 -13.10 4.51 18.60
C GLY A 289 -13.64 3.43 17.66
N TYR A 290 -14.24 3.87 16.56
CA TYR A 290 -14.66 2.96 15.50
C TYR A 290 -14.59 3.63 14.14
N THR A 291 -14.36 2.80 13.14
CA THR A 291 -14.54 3.10 11.73
C THR A 291 -15.48 2.08 11.13
N ILE A 292 -16.26 2.49 10.16
CA ILE A 292 -17.07 1.62 9.33
C ILE A 292 -17.09 2.16 7.92
N SER A 293 -16.94 1.29 6.93
CA SER A 293 -17.15 1.64 5.54
C SER A 293 -17.92 0.56 4.79
N THR A 294 -18.61 0.99 3.76
CA THR A 294 -19.22 0.10 2.78
C THR A 294 -18.89 0.60 1.38
N THR A 295 -18.62 -0.35 0.50
CA THR A 295 -18.32 -0.07 -0.92
C THR A 295 -19.16 -1.00 -1.78
N GLY A 296 -19.85 -0.43 -2.78
CA GLY A 296 -20.45 -1.16 -3.88
C GLY A 296 -19.76 -0.73 -5.17
N TYR A 297 -19.36 -1.67 -6.01
CA TYR A 297 -18.74 -1.44 -7.31
C TYR A 297 -19.37 -2.33 -8.36
N HIS A 298 -19.66 -1.77 -9.53
CA HIS A 298 -20.10 -2.48 -10.69
C HIS A 298 -19.36 -1.98 -11.93
N ASN A 299 -18.93 -2.89 -12.79
CA ASN A 299 -18.28 -2.60 -14.06
C ASN A 299 -18.75 -3.61 -15.10
N ASP A 300 -19.32 -3.14 -16.20
CA ASP A 300 -19.73 -4.01 -17.32
C ASP A 300 -18.53 -4.61 -18.06
N GLY A 301 -17.33 -3.98 -17.92
CA GLY A 301 -16.15 -4.32 -18.69
C GLY A 301 -16.18 -3.80 -20.13
N TYR A 302 -14.99 -3.55 -20.66
CA TYR A 302 -14.81 -3.13 -22.07
C TYR A 302 -14.43 -4.31 -22.98
N ARG A 303 -14.15 -5.49 -22.43
CA ARG A 303 -13.93 -6.75 -23.15
C ARG A 303 -15.18 -7.62 -23.04
N ILE A 304 -15.40 -8.49 -24.01
CA ILE A 304 -16.57 -9.39 -24.03
C ILE A 304 -16.53 -10.34 -22.83
N GLY A 305 -17.63 -10.37 -22.08
CA GLY A 305 -17.77 -11.22 -20.89
C GLY A 305 -17.00 -10.74 -19.66
N GLU A 306 -16.13 -9.73 -19.81
CA GLU A 306 -15.47 -9.11 -18.67
C GLU A 306 -16.50 -8.31 -17.88
N SER A 307 -16.57 -8.56 -16.60
CA SER A 307 -17.46 -7.81 -15.70
C SER A 307 -16.97 -7.93 -14.27
N GLU A 308 -17.30 -6.96 -13.44
CA GLU A 308 -17.06 -7.05 -12.01
C GLU A 308 -18.27 -6.49 -11.23
N PHE A 309 -18.71 -7.26 -10.26
CA PHE A 309 -19.58 -6.79 -9.18
C PHE A 309 -18.89 -7.07 -7.84
N ARG A 310 -18.78 -6.05 -7.00
CA ARG A 310 -18.12 -6.15 -5.69
C ARG A 310 -18.90 -5.41 -4.63
N GLY A 311 -19.18 -6.08 -3.51
CA GLY A 311 -19.72 -5.51 -2.29
C GLY A 311 -18.79 -5.75 -1.12
N ARG A 312 -18.52 -4.73 -0.31
CA ARG A 312 -17.63 -4.83 0.85
C ARG A 312 -18.18 -4.04 2.04
N VAL A 313 -18.02 -4.62 3.24
CA VAL A 313 -18.21 -3.95 4.52
C VAL A 313 -16.95 -4.17 5.35
N SER A 314 -16.37 -3.10 5.88
CA SER A 314 -15.14 -3.16 6.66
C SER A 314 -15.08 -2.08 7.73
N GLY A 315 -14.19 -2.26 8.71
CA GLY A 315 -14.00 -1.29 9.77
C GLY A 315 -13.12 -1.80 10.90
N THR A 316 -13.00 -0.95 11.92
CA THR A 316 -12.28 -1.28 13.15
C THR A 316 -13.04 -0.73 14.34
N ILE A 317 -13.09 -1.50 15.42
CA ILE A 317 -13.55 -1.06 16.72
C ILE A 317 -12.42 -1.24 17.73
N TYR A 318 -12.22 -0.25 18.59
CA TYR A 318 -11.19 -0.34 19.62
C TYR A 318 -11.54 0.43 20.89
N ALA A 319 -10.92 0.00 21.99
CA ALA A 319 -10.88 0.74 23.22
C ALA A 319 -9.42 1.16 23.52
N LYS A 320 -9.23 2.41 23.98
CA LYS A 320 -7.93 2.94 24.40
C LYS A 320 -7.96 3.38 25.86
N ALA A 321 -6.79 3.57 26.44
CA ALA A 321 -6.62 3.99 27.82
C ALA A 321 -7.24 2.99 28.84
N ILE A 322 -7.11 1.71 28.56
CA ILE A 322 -7.41 0.59 29.45
C ILE A 322 -6.15 0.32 30.32
N LEU A 323 -6.29 -0.37 31.44
CA LEU A 323 -5.18 -0.75 32.35
C LEU A 323 -4.19 0.42 32.55
N ASP A 324 -4.52 1.33 33.46
CA ASP A 324 -3.73 2.53 33.75
C ASP A 324 -3.42 3.42 32.54
N LYS A 325 -4.34 3.49 31.56
CA LYS A 325 -4.23 4.28 30.33
C LYS A 325 -3.13 3.80 29.36
N ARG A 326 -2.57 2.61 29.54
CA ARG A 326 -1.43 2.07 28.78
C ARG A 326 -1.79 1.08 27.71
N LEU A 327 -3.01 0.52 27.72
CA LEU A 327 -3.48 -0.49 26.78
C LEU A 327 -4.44 0.12 25.76
N LYS A 328 -4.20 -0.15 24.45
CA LYS A 328 -5.17 -0.04 23.36
C LYS A 328 -5.40 -1.43 22.80
N ALA A 329 -6.66 -1.88 22.73
CA ALA A 329 -7.02 -3.15 22.13
C ALA A 329 -8.20 -2.96 21.18
N GLY A 330 -8.26 -3.74 20.13
CA GLY A 330 -9.30 -3.60 19.11
C GLY A 330 -9.41 -4.81 18.20
N LEU A 331 -10.39 -4.72 17.31
CA LEU A 331 -10.71 -5.70 16.29
C LEU A 331 -10.98 -4.98 14.96
N GLY A 332 -10.15 -5.23 13.96
CA GLY A 332 -10.43 -4.91 12.57
C GLY A 332 -11.25 -6.02 11.92
N TYR A 333 -12.08 -5.67 10.96
CA TYR A 333 -12.89 -6.64 10.22
C TYR A 333 -13.09 -6.20 8.78
N ASN A 334 -13.22 -7.18 7.89
CA ASN A 334 -13.57 -6.96 6.49
C ASN A 334 -14.35 -8.18 5.98
N PHE A 335 -15.43 -7.91 5.32
CA PHE A 335 -16.20 -8.91 4.58
C PHE A 335 -16.45 -8.39 3.17
N GLN A 336 -16.12 -9.20 2.17
CA GLN A 336 -16.28 -8.88 0.77
C GLN A 336 -16.83 -10.06 -0.01
N VAL A 337 -17.71 -9.76 -0.94
CA VAL A 337 -18.16 -10.66 -2.01
C VAL A 337 -17.88 -10.00 -3.35
N GLN A 338 -17.51 -10.80 -4.34
CA GLN A 338 -17.33 -10.32 -5.71
C GLN A 338 -17.72 -11.40 -6.72
N LYS A 339 -18.22 -10.96 -7.87
CA LYS A 339 -18.39 -11.77 -9.06
C LYS A 339 -17.62 -11.12 -10.18
N THR A 340 -16.77 -11.89 -10.86
CA THR A 340 -15.93 -11.38 -11.95
C THR A 340 -16.05 -12.28 -13.17
N GLY A 341 -15.99 -11.69 -14.36
CA GLY A 341 -15.76 -12.37 -15.60
C GLY A 341 -14.45 -11.86 -16.21
N ASN A 342 -13.58 -12.72 -16.66
CA ASN A 342 -12.33 -12.35 -17.33
C ASN A 342 -11.85 -13.47 -18.27
N PHE A 343 -10.91 -13.13 -19.15
CA PHE A 343 -10.22 -14.10 -19.99
C PHE A 343 -8.74 -13.76 -20.12
N LEU A 344 -7.93 -14.79 -20.35
CA LEU A 344 -6.48 -14.67 -20.47
C LEU A 344 -6.01 -14.53 -21.92
N ILE A 345 -6.64 -15.25 -22.85
CA ILE A 345 -6.23 -15.37 -24.24
C ILE A 345 -7.29 -14.74 -25.14
N TRP A 346 -6.87 -13.79 -25.99
CA TRP A 346 -7.72 -13.18 -27.00
C TRP A 346 -7.98 -14.10 -28.19
N GLN A 347 -8.99 -13.80 -28.98
CA GLN A 347 -9.28 -14.54 -30.21
C GLN A 347 -8.21 -14.30 -31.29
N ASN A 348 -7.85 -13.04 -31.51
CA ASN A 348 -6.73 -12.59 -32.34
C ASN A 348 -6.50 -11.09 -32.12
N ASP A 349 -5.48 -10.53 -32.74
CA ASP A 349 -5.12 -9.12 -32.60
C ASP A 349 -6.22 -8.15 -33.07
N SER A 350 -6.97 -8.49 -34.11
CA SER A 350 -8.06 -7.65 -34.64
C SER A 350 -9.30 -7.66 -33.73
N LEU A 351 -9.55 -8.77 -33.04
CA LEU A 351 -10.63 -9.03 -32.10
C LEU A 351 -10.11 -9.13 -30.66
N GLY A 352 -9.16 -8.29 -30.28
CA GLY A 352 -8.46 -8.39 -28.99
C GLY A 352 -9.33 -8.16 -27.75
N TYR A 353 -10.57 -7.69 -27.91
CA TYR A 353 -11.57 -7.64 -26.84
C TYR A 353 -12.49 -8.86 -26.78
N THR A 354 -12.25 -9.86 -27.63
CA THR A 354 -13.01 -11.12 -27.68
C THR A 354 -12.15 -12.25 -27.15
N PRO A 355 -12.65 -13.08 -26.20
CA PRO A 355 -11.91 -14.23 -25.71
C PRO A 355 -11.76 -15.30 -26.79
N SER A 356 -10.65 -16.03 -26.78
CA SER A 356 -10.46 -17.21 -27.60
C SER A 356 -11.56 -18.23 -27.32
N GLY A 357 -12.09 -18.85 -28.35
CA GLY A 357 -13.20 -19.84 -28.29
C GLY A 357 -14.56 -19.21 -27.94
N TYR A 358 -14.74 -17.87 -28.09
CA TYR A 358 -16.03 -17.23 -27.85
C TYR A 358 -17.10 -17.70 -28.83
N GLY A 359 -18.23 -18.11 -28.28
CA GLY A 359 -19.34 -18.67 -29.06
C GLY A 359 -19.27 -20.19 -29.32
N ASP A 360 -18.13 -20.82 -28.98
CA ASP A 360 -18.04 -22.27 -28.96
C ASP A 360 -18.75 -22.84 -27.73
N THR A 361 -19.69 -23.74 -27.93
CA THR A 361 -20.47 -24.39 -26.87
C THR A 361 -19.81 -25.59 -26.24
N THR A 362 -18.65 -26.03 -26.78
CA THR A 362 -17.88 -27.16 -26.24
C THR A 362 -17.31 -26.76 -24.86
N ALA A 363 -17.48 -27.61 -23.87
CA ALA A 363 -16.98 -27.34 -22.52
C ALA A 363 -15.45 -27.12 -22.53
N GLY A 364 -15.00 -25.98 -22.02
CA GLY A 364 -13.58 -25.61 -21.96
C GLY A 364 -12.99 -25.02 -23.26
N ALA A 365 -13.76 -24.88 -24.33
CA ALA A 365 -13.29 -24.27 -25.59
C ALA A 365 -12.99 -22.77 -25.42
N SER A 366 -13.82 -22.06 -24.64
CA SER A 366 -13.61 -20.64 -24.37
C SER A 366 -12.67 -20.40 -23.20
N THR A 367 -11.78 -19.41 -23.35
CA THR A 367 -10.90 -18.94 -22.26
C THR A 367 -11.60 -17.96 -21.30
N LEU A 368 -12.87 -17.62 -21.54
CA LEU A 368 -13.70 -16.82 -20.64
C LEU A 368 -14.07 -17.61 -19.39
N SER A 369 -13.78 -17.02 -18.23
CA SER A 369 -14.07 -17.62 -16.93
C SER A 369 -14.85 -16.67 -16.05
N TYR A 370 -15.89 -17.18 -15.40
CA TYR A 370 -16.67 -16.47 -14.39
C TYR A 370 -16.34 -17.00 -12.99
N ASN A 371 -16.07 -16.10 -12.07
CA ASN A 371 -15.64 -16.45 -10.72
C ASN A 371 -16.50 -15.73 -9.68
N PHE A 372 -16.83 -16.44 -8.58
CA PHE A 372 -17.42 -15.90 -7.39
C PHE A 372 -16.43 -15.96 -6.23
N GLY A 373 -15.99 -14.82 -5.75
CA GLY A 373 -14.98 -14.69 -4.71
C GLY A 373 -15.58 -14.19 -3.40
N GLN A 374 -15.13 -14.76 -2.29
CA GLN A 374 -15.46 -14.28 -0.94
C GLN A 374 -14.18 -14.07 -0.15
N ARG A 375 -14.15 -13.01 0.67
CA ARG A 375 -13.01 -12.68 1.54
C ARG A 375 -13.51 -12.20 2.89
N LEU A 376 -13.01 -12.83 3.93
CA LEU A 376 -13.29 -12.43 5.31
C LEU A 376 -11.96 -12.34 6.06
N PHE A 377 -11.66 -11.22 6.68
CA PHE A 377 -10.62 -11.19 7.69
C PHE A 377 -11.10 -10.57 9.01
N LEU A 378 -10.57 -11.10 10.10
CA LEU A 378 -10.73 -10.59 11.46
C LEU A 378 -9.33 -10.35 12.03
N ASP A 379 -9.08 -9.13 12.50
CA ASP A 379 -7.78 -8.62 12.93
C ASP A 379 -7.80 -8.18 14.40
N PRO A 380 -7.81 -9.11 15.38
CA PRO A 380 -7.61 -8.75 16.78
C PRO A 380 -6.21 -8.17 16.99
N TYR A 381 -6.11 -7.08 17.74
CA TYR A 381 -4.81 -6.50 18.09
C TYR A 381 -4.79 -5.88 19.48
N ALA A 382 -3.60 -5.86 20.08
CA ALA A 382 -3.35 -5.19 21.35
C ALA A 382 -2.00 -4.44 21.29
N LYS A 383 -1.98 -3.23 21.86
CA LYS A 383 -0.79 -2.39 22.00
C LYS A 383 -0.70 -1.92 23.44
N TYR A 384 0.37 -2.31 24.12
CA TYR A 384 0.62 -2.01 25.52
C TYR A 384 1.97 -1.31 25.71
N ILE A 385 1.99 -0.27 26.53
CA ILE A 385 3.22 0.40 26.94
C ILE A 385 3.44 0.08 28.42
N ASP A 386 4.52 -0.60 28.75
CA ASP A 386 4.84 -1.00 30.13
C ASP A 386 5.33 0.19 30.98
N LYS A 387 5.66 -0.10 32.26
CA LYS A 387 6.17 0.92 33.21
C LYS A 387 7.55 1.47 32.85
N HIS A 388 8.29 0.77 32.00
CA HIS A 388 9.62 1.16 31.52
C HIS A 388 9.57 1.81 30.13
N ASN A 389 8.37 2.19 29.65
CA ASN A 389 8.10 2.73 28.32
C ASN A 389 8.46 1.77 27.16
N ASN A 390 8.51 0.46 27.42
CA ASN A 390 8.60 -0.52 26.35
C ASN A 390 7.25 -0.67 25.68
N LEU A 391 7.29 -0.81 24.36
CA LEU A 391 6.11 -1.11 23.57
C LEU A 391 5.99 -2.62 23.35
N HIS A 392 4.85 -3.17 23.69
CA HIS A 392 4.43 -4.53 23.38
C HIS A 392 3.26 -4.43 22.40
N GLN A 393 3.38 -5.09 21.26
CA GLN A 393 2.32 -5.09 20.26
C GLN A 393 2.06 -6.53 19.80
N LEU A 394 0.81 -6.97 19.93
CA LEU A 394 0.33 -8.21 19.35
C LEU A 394 -0.63 -7.87 18.21
N LYS A 395 -0.42 -8.45 17.05
CA LYS A 395 -1.31 -8.39 15.89
C LYS A 395 -1.63 -9.80 15.45
N THR A 396 -2.90 -10.09 15.25
CA THR A 396 -3.34 -11.37 14.74
C THR A 396 -4.32 -11.17 13.60
N ARG A 397 -4.35 -12.10 12.66
CA ARG A 397 -5.32 -12.14 11.55
C ARG A 397 -5.82 -13.56 11.34
N LEU A 398 -7.12 -13.71 11.31
CA LEU A 398 -7.75 -14.87 10.72
C LEU A 398 -8.31 -14.43 9.36
N TYR A 399 -7.77 -14.97 8.29
CA TYR A 399 -8.14 -14.61 6.92
C TYR A 399 -8.64 -15.84 6.17
N TRP A 400 -9.88 -15.78 5.74
CA TRP A 400 -10.49 -16.75 4.86
C TRP A 400 -10.74 -16.14 3.50
N VAL A 401 -10.32 -16.84 2.44
CA VAL A 401 -10.50 -16.46 1.05
C VAL A 401 -10.97 -17.66 0.25
N SER A 402 -12.00 -17.48 -0.58
CA SER A 402 -12.46 -18.48 -1.52
C SER A 402 -12.64 -17.88 -2.91
N ASN A 403 -12.45 -18.72 -3.92
CA ASN A 403 -12.71 -18.41 -5.30
C ASN A 403 -13.39 -19.65 -5.94
N GLU A 404 -14.68 -19.51 -6.20
CA GLU A 404 -15.48 -20.52 -6.89
C GLU A 404 -15.49 -20.17 -8.39
N ASN A 405 -14.96 -21.06 -9.23
CA ASN A 405 -15.04 -20.90 -10.67
C ASN A 405 -16.38 -21.43 -11.17
N LEU A 406 -17.25 -20.52 -11.60
CA LEU A 406 -18.61 -20.82 -12.06
C LEU A 406 -18.64 -21.45 -13.45
N SER A 407 -17.55 -21.31 -14.23
CA SER A 407 -17.40 -21.90 -15.55
C SER A 407 -16.86 -23.35 -15.47
N ASN A 408 -16.00 -23.62 -14.46
CA ASN A 408 -15.42 -24.93 -14.24
C ASN A 408 -15.15 -25.16 -12.74
N ALA A 409 -16.03 -25.87 -12.07
CA ALA A 409 -15.97 -26.10 -10.63
C ALA A 409 -14.65 -26.76 -10.17
N SER A 410 -14.00 -27.58 -11.02
CA SER A 410 -12.71 -28.21 -10.71
C SER A 410 -11.56 -27.19 -10.52
N GLN A 411 -11.74 -25.94 -10.92
CA GLN A 411 -10.78 -24.85 -10.72
C GLN A 411 -11.08 -24.01 -9.47
N SER A 412 -12.01 -24.45 -8.62
CA SER A 412 -12.37 -23.77 -7.38
C SER A 412 -11.38 -24.04 -6.26
N ASN A 413 -11.17 -23.02 -5.41
CA ASN A 413 -10.21 -23.08 -4.30
C ASN A 413 -10.62 -22.20 -3.13
N ALA A 414 -10.14 -22.55 -1.94
CA ALA A 414 -10.29 -21.78 -0.73
C ALA A 414 -9.04 -21.93 0.15
N ALA A 415 -8.78 -20.93 0.98
CA ALA A 415 -7.72 -20.98 1.98
C ALA A 415 -8.10 -20.25 3.26
N THR A 416 -7.59 -20.76 4.38
CA THR A 416 -7.63 -20.10 5.68
C THR A 416 -6.21 -19.84 6.16
N ILE A 417 -5.92 -18.59 6.47
CA ILE A 417 -4.61 -18.14 6.95
C ILE A 417 -4.76 -17.63 8.36
N SER A 418 -4.03 -18.21 9.30
CA SER A 418 -3.87 -17.75 10.67
C SER A 418 -2.50 -17.09 10.81
N TYR A 419 -2.48 -15.82 11.17
CA TYR A 419 -1.28 -15.01 11.33
C TYR A 419 -1.21 -14.44 12.74
N ALA A 420 -0.03 -14.46 13.36
CA ALA A 420 0.27 -13.79 14.61
C ALA A 420 1.66 -13.15 14.55
N ASP A 421 1.78 -11.92 15.00
CA ASP A 421 3.06 -11.18 15.13
C ASP A 421 3.07 -10.48 16.50
N TYR A 422 4.02 -10.84 17.31
CA TYR A 422 4.33 -10.15 18.56
C TYR A 422 5.60 -9.33 18.35
N THR A 423 5.51 -8.03 18.57
CA THR A 423 6.62 -7.07 18.48
C THR A 423 6.89 -6.44 19.86
N PHE A 424 8.12 -6.49 20.30
CA PHE A 424 8.67 -5.76 21.45
C PHE A 424 9.58 -4.64 20.96
N GLN A 425 9.42 -3.42 21.51
CA GLN A 425 10.31 -2.30 21.21
C GLN A 425 10.83 -1.67 22.51
N HIS A 426 12.15 -1.51 22.59
CA HIS A 426 12.86 -0.88 23.69
C HIS A 426 13.73 0.27 23.19
N LYS A 427 13.71 1.40 23.92
CA LYS A 427 14.54 2.56 23.62
C LYS A 427 15.68 2.64 24.61
N PHE A 428 16.92 2.58 24.13
CA PHE A 428 18.13 2.79 24.93
C PHE A 428 18.52 4.27 24.92
N GLY A 429 18.20 5.01 25.97
CA GLY A 429 18.48 6.44 26.04
C GLY A 429 17.79 7.24 24.93
N GLN A 430 18.50 8.22 24.37
CA GLN A 430 17.94 9.10 23.31
C GLN A 430 18.27 8.64 21.89
N GLY A 431 19.15 7.65 21.69
CA GLY A 431 19.71 7.38 20.36
C GLY A 431 19.45 6.00 19.79
N SER A 432 19.09 4.97 20.56
CA SER A 432 18.97 3.61 20.05
C SER A 432 17.58 3.04 20.30
N THR A 433 17.08 2.29 19.32
CA THR A 433 15.82 1.55 19.43
C THR A 433 16.02 0.11 18.97
N LEU A 434 15.68 -0.83 19.82
CA LEU A 434 15.60 -2.25 19.50
C LEU A 434 14.14 -2.59 19.19
N SER A 435 13.90 -3.20 18.04
CA SER A 435 12.64 -3.84 17.69
C SER A 435 12.89 -5.33 17.53
N ALA A 436 12.28 -6.17 18.33
CA ALA A 436 12.41 -7.62 18.25
C ALA A 436 11.03 -8.27 18.27
N GLY A 437 10.89 -9.44 17.68
CA GLY A 437 9.58 -10.10 17.64
C GLY A 437 9.63 -11.52 17.10
N VAL A 438 8.47 -12.15 17.17
CA VAL A 438 8.21 -13.48 16.63
C VAL A 438 6.96 -13.45 15.76
N THR A 439 6.98 -14.22 14.68
CA THR A 439 5.86 -14.34 13.73
C THR A 439 5.50 -15.81 13.57
N ALA A 440 4.21 -16.11 13.53
CA ALA A 440 3.68 -17.43 13.20
C ALA A 440 2.61 -17.30 12.11
N ILE A 441 2.71 -18.11 11.08
CA ILE A 441 1.74 -18.20 9.98
C ILE A 441 1.39 -19.67 9.80
N GLN A 442 0.11 -19.98 9.78
CA GLN A 442 -0.42 -21.28 9.38
C GLN A 442 -1.39 -21.04 8.22
N ASN A 443 -1.26 -21.83 7.18
CA ASN A 443 -2.07 -21.76 5.99
C ASN A 443 -2.66 -23.13 5.67
N VAL A 444 -3.97 -23.18 5.51
CA VAL A 444 -4.74 -24.39 5.15
C VAL A 444 -5.44 -24.11 3.83
N VAL A 445 -5.13 -24.90 2.80
CA VAL A 445 -5.70 -24.78 1.46
C VAL A 445 -6.61 -25.99 1.20
N THR A 446 -7.80 -25.70 0.68
CA THR A 446 -8.73 -26.71 0.16
C THR A 446 -9.01 -26.37 -1.29
N SER A 447 -8.65 -27.26 -2.21
CA SER A 447 -8.76 -27.00 -3.63
C SER A 447 -8.89 -28.28 -4.45
N GLN A 448 -9.78 -28.23 -5.41
CA GLN A 448 -9.84 -29.28 -6.45
C GLN A 448 -8.73 -29.10 -7.49
N LEU A 449 -8.27 -27.86 -7.69
CA LEU A 449 -7.25 -27.52 -8.68
C LEU A 449 -5.83 -27.87 -8.22
N PHE A 450 -5.52 -27.66 -6.93
CA PHE A 450 -4.16 -27.84 -6.37
C PHE A 450 -4.05 -29.05 -5.45
N GLY A 451 -5.17 -29.60 -4.99
CA GLY A 451 -5.23 -30.51 -3.84
C GLY A 451 -5.31 -29.75 -2.50
N ASN A 452 -5.42 -30.52 -1.42
CA ASN A 452 -5.52 -29.98 -0.06
C ASN A 452 -4.12 -29.93 0.57
N HIS A 453 -3.70 -28.73 1.01
CA HIS A 453 -2.35 -28.50 1.50
C HIS A 453 -2.34 -27.71 2.78
N ASN A 454 -1.32 -27.99 3.61
CA ASN A 454 -0.99 -27.23 4.80
C ASN A 454 0.44 -26.68 4.70
N SER A 455 0.64 -25.44 5.12
CA SER A 455 1.97 -24.88 5.27
C SER A 455 2.10 -24.06 6.55
N GLN A 456 3.32 -24.04 7.11
CA GLN A 456 3.65 -23.35 8.34
C GLN A 456 4.92 -22.52 8.13
N ASN A 457 4.91 -21.29 8.66
CA ASN A 457 6.07 -20.42 8.67
C ASN A 457 6.22 -19.81 10.07
N TYR A 458 7.36 -20.02 10.68
CA TYR A 458 7.73 -19.45 11.97
C TYR A 458 8.98 -18.61 11.81
N ALA A 459 9.02 -17.47 12.49
CA ALA A 459 10.20 -16.63 12.44
C ALA A 459 10.43 -15.86 13.73
N ALA A 460 11.71 -15.60 14.02
CA ALA A 460 12.16 -14.65 15.01
C ALA A 460 12.98 -13.56 14.34
N TYR A 461 12.75 -12.29 14.69
CA TYR A 461 13.48 -11.17 14.10
C TYR A 461 13.94 -10.17 15.16
N SER A 462 15.01 -9.46 14.85
CA SER A 462 15.50 -8.34 15.63
C SER A 462 16.09 -7.29 14.73
N GLN A 463 15.83 -6.01 15.00
CA GLN A 463 16.43 -4.86 14.33
C GLN A 463 16.84 -3.83 15.37
N LEU A 464 18.11 -3.43 15.30
CA LEU A 464 18.66 -2.33 16.07
C LEU A 464 18.79 -1.10 15.17
N GLU A 465 18.26 0.02 15.64
CA GLU A 465 18.42 1.33 15.01
C GLU A 465 19.19 2.23 15.96
N TYR A 466 20.19 2.92 15.44
CA TYR A 466 21.03 3.84 16.18
C TYR A 466 21.00 5.22 15.53
N HIS A 467 20.63 6.22 16.30
CA HIS A 467 20.62 7.62 15.89
C HIS A 467 21.61 8.41 16.73
N LYS A 468 22.52 9.14 16.08
CA LYS A 468 23.43 10.07 16.74
C LYS A 468 23.68 11.28 15.84
N ASN A 469 23.24 12.44 16.28
CA ASN A 469 23.37 13.69 15.53
C ASN A 469 22.73 13.60 14.13
N LYS A 470 23.56 13.53 13.08
CA LYS A 470 23.18 13.49 11.67
C LYS A 470 23.23 12.09 11.07
N LEU A 471 23.57 11.07 11.87
CA LEU A 471 23.77 9.70 11.41
C LEU A 471 22.72 8.78 11.99
N ASP A 472 22.06 8.03 11.09
CA ASP A 472 21.17 6.91 11.45
C ASP A 472 21.75 5.62 10.86
N LEU A 473 21.89 4.60 11.70
CA LEU A 473 22.30 3.28 11.31
C LEU A 473 21.21 2.28 11.67
N SER A 474 21.01 1.29 10.84
CA SER A 474 20.13 0.17 11.16
C SER A 474 20.77 -1.15 10.78
N ALA A 475 20.59 -2.17 11.63
CA ALA A 475 20.99 -3.54 11.35
C ALA A 475 19.91 -4.49 11.87
N GLY A 476 19.56 -5.49 11.08
CA GLY A 476 18.51 -6.44 11.43
C GLY A 476 18.82 -7.84 10.93
N VAL A 477 18.29 -8.81 11.66
CA VAL A 477 18.35 -10.23 11.34
C VAL A 477 16.99 -10.87 11.56
N ARG A 478 16.66 -11.81 10.71
CA ARG A 478 15.49 -12.68 10.85
C ARG A 478 15.89 -14.12 10.60
N LEU A 479 15.39 -15.01 11.42
CA LEU A 479 15.52 -16.45 11.26
C LEU A 479 14.17 -17.00 10.85
N GLU A 480 14.12 -17.65 9.71
CA GLU A 480 12.90 -18.20 9.09
C GLU A 480 12.91 -19.71 9.11
N TYR A 481 11.79 -20.31 9.48
CA TYR A 481 11.49 -21.73 9.32
C TYR A 481 10.24 -21.86 8.44
N PHE A 482 10.25 -22.74 7.45
CA PHE A 482 9.11 -22.99 6.58
C PHE A 482 8.94 -24.48 6.29
N GLU A 483 7.71 -24.92 6.29
CA GLU A 483 7.30 -26.25 5.90
C GLU A 483 5.99 -26.21 5.11
N MET A 484 5.90 -27.01 4.06
CA MET A 484 4.69 -27.27 3.28
C MET A 484 4.60 -28.77 3.05
N ASP A 485 3.44 -29.37 3.28
CA ASP A 485 3.21 -30.79 2.99
C ASP A 485 3.34 -31.08 1.50
N GLY A 486 3.35 -32.36 1.15
CA GLY A 486 3.45 -32.84 -0.21
C GLY A 486 2.25 -33.67 -0.64
N ASN A 487 1.10 -33.46 -0.03
CA ASN A 487 -0.11 -34.18 -0.40
C ASN A 487 -0.41 -33.94 -1.89
N LYS A 488 -0.37 -35.02 -2.68
CA LYS A 488 -0.68 -34.94 -4.11
C LYS A 488 -2.19 -34.98 -4.31
N PRO A 489 -2.74 -34.15 -5.20
CA PRO A 489 -4.11 -34.35 -5.65
C PRO A 489 -4.22 -35.72 -6.33
N ASP A 490 -5.38 -36.37 -6.26
CA ASP A 490 -5.71 -37.51 -7.08
C ASP A 490 -5.68 -37.07 -8.55
N SER A 491 -4.52 -37.18 -9.17
CA SER A 491 -4.29 -36.72 -10.53
C SER A 491 -3.82 -37.85 -11.44
N GLN A 492 -4.09 -37.70 -12.74
CA GLN A 492 -3.60 -38.58 -13.77
C GLN A 492 -2.07 -38.56 -13.86
N PHE A 493 -1.40 -37.54 -13.26
CA PHE A 493 0.04 -37.43 -13.28
C PHE A 493 0.62 -37.81 -11.91
N GLN A 494 1.31 -38.93 -11.86
CA GLN A 494 2.13 -39.34 -10.71
C GLN A 494 3.52 -38.71 -10.87
N LEU A 495 3.78 -37.59 -10.21
CA LEU A 495 5.08 -36.94 -10.30
C LEU A 495 6.08 -37.66 -9.39
N PRO A 496 7.28 -38.01 -9.87
CA PRO A 496 8.38 -38.42 -9.02
C PRO A 496 8.91 -37.23 -8.24
N GLY A 497 9.33 -37.43 -7.00
CA GLY A 497 9.98 -36.41 -6.19
C GLY A 497 9.54 -36.39 -4.72
N LYS A 498 10.27 -35.65 -3.92
CA LYS A 498 9.94 -35.39 -2.53
C LYS A 498 8.71 -34.49 -2.45
N ASP A 499 7.70 -35.01 -1.83
CA ASP A 499 6.38 -34.37 -1.80
C ASP A 499 6.33 -33.13 -0.91
N SER A 500 7.11 -33.09 0.19
CA SER A 500 7.13 -31.96 1.12
C SER A 500 8.27 -30.96 0.83
N LEU A 501 8.01 -29.67 1.08
CA LEU A 501 9.03 -28.64 1.05
C LEU A 501 9.39 -28.28 2.50
N PHE A 502 10.63 -28.55 2.87
CA PHE A 502 11.17 -28.23 4.20
C PHE A 502 12.36 -27.26 4.04
N VAL A 503 12.26 -26.12 4.68
CA VAL A 503 13.34 -25.14 4.78
C VAL A 503 13.71 -24.99 6.23
N PRO A 504 14.87 -25.53 6.65
CA PRO A 504 15.37 -25.34 8.02
C PRO A 504 15.64 -23.86 8.27
N VAL A 505 16.04 -23.52 9.49
CA VAL A 505 16.29 -22.13 9.87
C VAL A 505 17.20 -21.42 8.87
N TYR A 506 16.65 -20.42 8.17
CA TYR A 506 17.33 -19.61 7.15
C TYR A 506 17.51 -18.18 7.66
N PRO A 507 18.75 -17.65 7.73
CA PRO A 507 19.02 -16.28 8.16
C PRO A 507 18.82 -15.28 7.02
N VAL A 508 18.16 -14.16 7.32
CA VAL A 508 17.97 -13.01 6.42
C VAL A 508 18.52 -11.77 7.12
N LEU A 509 19.38 -11.02 6.42
CA LEU A 509 20.06 -9.84 6.96
C LEU A 509 19.62 -8.55 6.27
N ARG A 510 19.65 -7.44 7.01
CA ARG A 510 19.44 -6.09 6.47
C ARG A 510 20.31 -5.08 7.21
N THR A 511 20.87 -4.13 6.46
CA THR A 511 21.58 -2.97 7.01
C THR A 511 21.15 -1.70 6.28
N GLY A 512 21.25 -0.58 6.97
CA GLY A 512 20.94 0.72 6.40
C GLY A 512 21.73 1.84 7.06
N LEU A 513 22.10 2.83 6.25
CA LEU A 513 22.80 4.04 6.66
C LEU A 513 22.07 5.23 6.08
N HIS A 514 21.82 6.22 6.90
CA HIS A 514 21.38 7.55 6.51
C HIS A 514 22.29 8.60 7.15
N TYR A 515 22.65 9.64 6.40
CA TYR A 515 23.48 10.75 6.89
C TYR A 515 22.95 12.10 6.37
N GLU A 516 22.63 13.00 7.28
CA GLU A 516 22.27 14.39 6.95
C GLU A 516 23.54 15.21 6.67
N LEU A 517 23.93 15.33 5.40
CA LEU A 517 25.10 16.07 4.98
C LEU A 517 24.99 17.57 5.29
N LYS A 518 23.84 18.17 4.90
CA LYS A 518 23.43 19.56 5.17
C LYS A 518 21.93 19.57 5.41
N PRO A 519 21.35 20.61 6.01
CA PRO A 519 19.91 20.76 6.09
C PRO A 519 19.27 20.52 4.72
N PHE A 520 18.28 19.59 4.67
CA PHE A 520 17.59 19.15 3.45
C PHE A 520 18.40 18.32 2.45
N THR A 521 19.67 17.94 2.75
CA THR A 521 20.49 17.07 1.91
C THR A 521 20.84 15.80 2.67
N HIS A 522 20.32 14.66 2.23
CA HIS A 522 20.46 13.39 2.92
C HIS A 522 21.08 12.34 2.00
N LEU A 523 22.15 11.71 2.47
CA LEU A 523 22.78 10.55 1.83
C LEU A 523 22.25 9.28 2.47
N ARG A 524 22.05 8.23 1.66
CA ARG A 524 21.63 6.94 2.18
C ARG A 524 22.31 5.79 1.45
N ALA A 525 22.46 4.69 2.17
CA ALA A 525 22.85 3.40 1.61
C ALA A 525 22.08 2.29 2.33
N SER A 526 21.71 1.24 1.62
CA SER A 526 21.06 0.08 2.20
C SER A 526 21.46 -1.20 1.50
N PHE A 527 21.44 -2.28 2.28
CA PHE A 527 21.58 -3.65 1.81
C PHE A 527 20.56 -4.51 2.53
N GLY A 528 19.89 -5.39 1.81
CA GLY A 528 18.94 -6.32 2.38
C GLY A 528 18.86 -7.62 1.60
N GLN A 529 18.72 -8.72 2.33
CA GLN A 529 18.43 -10.03 1.76
C GLN A 529 16.92 -10.30 1.82
N GLY A 530 16.45 -11.21 1.00
CA GLY A 530 15.07 -11.65 0.98
C GLY A 530 14.96 -13.12 0.60
N ILE A 531 13.85 -13.72 1.03
CA ILE A 531 13.46 -15.08 0.69
C ILE A 531 11.98 -15.10 0.31
N ARG A 532 11.60 -15.93 -0.65
CA ARG A 532 10.21 -16.21 -0.99
C ARG A 532 10.00 -17.72 -1.14
N TYR A 533 9.04 -18.24 -0.44
CA TYR A 533 8.62 -19.64 -0.59
C TYR A 533 7.65 -19.76 -1.77
N PRO A 534 7.69 -20.87 -2.52
CA PRO A 534 6.69 -21.14 -3.55
C PRO A 534 5.30 -21.29 -2.92
N SER A 535 4.28 -20.80 -3.60
CA SER A 535 2.89 -21.01 -3.23
C SER A 535 2.42 -22.44 -3.57
N VAL A 536 1.27 -22.84 -3.01
CA VAL A 536 0.62 -24.11 -3.36
C VAL A 536 0.34 -24.17 -4.85
N ALA A 537 -0.19 -23.08 -5.44
CA ALA A 537 -0.48 -23.01 -6.86
C ALA A 537 0.77 -23.16 -7.73
N GLU A 538 1.90 -22.53 -7.40
CA GLU A 538 3.14 -22.69 -8.18
C GLU A 538 3.66 -24.13 -8.17
N ARG A 539 3.45 -24.88 -7.08
CA ARG A 539 3.92 -26.25 -6.97
C ARG A 539 2.97 -27.29 -7.57
N PHE A 540 1.67 -27.09 -7.43
CA PHE A 540 0.70 -28.17 -7.62
C PHE A 540 -0.40 -27.87 -8.66
N THR A 541 -0.38 -26.70 -9.33
CA THR A 541 -1.37 -26.44 -10.38
C THR A 541 -1.27 -27.45 -11.50
N GLN A 542 -2.38 -28.13 -11.75
CA GLN A 542 -2.57 -28.99 -12.86
C GLN A 542 -3.91 -28.66 -13.52
N THR A 543 -3.88 -28.02 -14.68
CA THR A 543 -5.08 -27.58 -15.39
C THR A 543 -4.78 -27.30 -16.85
N SER A 544 -5.80 -26.95 -17.61
CA SER A 544 -5.66 -26.40 -18.96
C SER A 544 -6.35 -25.03 -19.05
N VAL A 545 -5.83 -24.16 -19.90
CA VAL A 545 -6.42 -22.88 -20.30
C VAL A 545 -6.52 -22.84 -21.81
N GLY A 546 -7.73 -23.09 -22.34
CA GLY A 546 -7.87 -23.39 -23.75
C GLY A 546 -7.12 -24.68 -24.09
N ALA A 547 -6.28 -24.66 -25.13
CA ALA A 547 -5.46 -25.79 -25.58
C ALA A 547 -4.12 -25.94 -24.84
N LEU A 548 -3.84 -25.13 -23.82
CA LEU A 548 -2.56 -25.12 -23.10
C LEU A 548 -2.67 -25.76 -21.73
N ASN A 549 -1.76 -26.69 -21.46
CA ASN A 549 -1.64 -27.29 -20.14
C ASN A 549 -0.83 -26.42 -19.20
N ILE A 550 -1.10 -26.53 -17.90
CA ILE A 550 -0.25 -26.06 -16.81
C ILE A 550 0.16 -27.29 -16.02
N PHE A 551 1.47 -27.56 -15.99
CA PHE A 551 2.03 -28.72 -15.33
C PHE A 551 2.52 -28.38 -13.92
N PRO A 552 2.28 -29.25 -12.93
CA PRO A 552 2.77 -29.06 -11.57
C PRO A 552 4.29 -29.28 -11.49
N ASN A 553 4.94 -28.60 -10.50
CA ASN A 553 6.35 -28.81 -10.20
C ASN A 553 6.58 -28.85 -8.67
N PRO A 554 6.45 -30.01 -8.04
CA PRO A 554 6.70 -30.16 -6.60
C PRO A 554 8.17 -29.97 -6.19
N GLU A 555 9.14 -29.97 -7.13
CA GLU A 555 10.57 -29.75 -6.89
C GLU A 555 10.96 -28.26 -6.72
N LEU A 556 10.00 -27.34 -6.81
CA LEU A 556 10.26 -25.92 -6.67
C LEU A 556 10.92 -25.61 -5.31
N ARG A 557 12.03 -24.85 -5.40
CA ARG A 557 12.82 -24.39 -4.27
C ARG A 557 12.50 -22.94 -3.94
N PRO A 558 12.78 -22.49 -2.70
CA PRO A 558 12.67 -21.08 -2.35
C PRO A 558 13.52 -20.19 -3.26
N GLU A 559 12.96 -19.08 -3.60
CA GLU A 559 13.61 -17.99 -4.29
C GLU A 559 14.32 -17.10 -3.27
N ILE A 560 15.60 -16.81 -3.50
CA ILE A 560 16.41 -15.95 -2.63
C ILE A 560 17.01 -14.81 -3.42
N GLY A 561 17.24 -13.70 -2.77
CA GLY A 561 17.85 -12.54 -3.41
C GLY A 561 18.38 -11.52 -2.41
N TRP A 562 19.08 -10.53 -2.96
CA TRP A 562 19.50 -9.37 -2.22
C TRP A 562 19.28 -8.09 -3.04
N ALA A 563 19.10 -6.99 -2.35
CA ALA A 563 18.98 -5.66 -2.90
C ALA A 563 20.01 -4.75 -2.24
N GLY A 564 20.76 -3.99 -3.05
CA GLY A 564 21.66 -2.94 -2.60
C GLY A 564 21.29 -1.61 -3.25
N GLU A 565 21.39 -0.53 -2.49
CA GLU A 565 21.02 0.81 -2.93
C GLU A 565 21.95 1.87 -2.31
N ILE A 566 22.33 2.88 -3.11
CA ILE A 566 22.89 4.14 -2.66
C ILE A 566 22.07 5.29 -3.24
N GLY A 567 21.86 6.35 -2.47
CA GLY A 567 21.02 7.44 -2.95
C GLY A 567 21.22 8.75 -2.20
N ILE A 568 20.66 9.80 -2.80
CA ILE A 568 20.63 11.16 -2.26
C ILE A 568 19.21 11.70 -2.31
N LYS A 569 18.78 12.33 -1.23
CA LYS A 569 17.54 13.13 -1.16
C LYS A 569 17.91 14.59 -1.01
N GLN A 570 17.36 15.45 -1.85
CA GLN A 570 17.56 16.90 -1.80
C GLN A 570 16.21 17.60 -1.67
N GLY A 571 16.01 18.26 -0.56
CA GLY A 571 14.84 19.13 -0.32
C GLY A 571 15.06 20.53 -0.88
N PHE A 572 13.98 21.15 -1.35
CA PHE A 572 13.89 22.53 -1.84
C PHE A 572 12.70 23.23 -1.17
N LYS A 573 12.84 24.54 -0.91
CA LYS A 573 11.77 25.36 -0.38
C LYS A 573 11.76 26.72 -1.09
N ILE A 574 10.62 27.10 -1.65
CA ILE A 574 10.38 28.41 -2.27
C ILE A 574 9.08 28.95 -1.66
N GLY A 575 9.23 29.91 -0.75
CA GLY A 575 8.09 30.39 0.06
C GLY A 575 7.42 29.25 0.84
N ASN A 576 6.15 28.99 0.56
CA ASN A 576 5.36 27.91 1.17
C ASN A 576 5.31 26.63 0.31
N TRP A 577 5.95 26.62 -0.85
CA TRP A 577 6.08 25.43 -1.68
C TRP A 577 7.35 24.68 -1.32
N LYS A 578 7.23 23.36 -1.15
CA LYS A 578 8.30 22.45 -0.80
C LYS A 578 8.38 21.35 -1.84
N ALA A 579 9.59 20.96 -2.16
CA ALA A 579 9.85 19.84 -3.06
C ALA A 579 11.00 18.99 -2.54
N MET A 580 11.00 17.72 -2.92
CA MET A 580 12.07 16.77 -2.63
C MET A 580 12.39 16.00 -3.90
N LEU A 581 13.66 16.04 -4.31
CA LEU A 581 14.23 15.17 -5.32
C LEU A 581 14.92 14.00 -4.62
N ASP A 582 14.59 12.79 -5.02
CA ASP A 582 15.23 11.56 -4.57
C ASP A 582 15.87 10.86 -5.78
N ALA A 583 17.17 10.59 -5.72
CA ALA A 583 17.92 9.87 -6.74
C ALA A 583 18.61 8.67 -6.11
N ALA A 584 18.41 7.47 -6.69
CA ALA A 584 18.99 6.24 -6.19
C ALA A 584 19.54 5.38 -7.32
N PHE A 585 20.76 4.89 -7.14
CA PHE A 585 21.28 3.75 -7.90
C PHE A 585 21.01 2.47 -7.12
N PHE A 586 20.52 1.44 -7.81
CA PHE A 586 20.16 0.18 -7.17
C PHE A 586 20.66 -1.03 -7.96
N VAL A 587 20.88 -2.13 -7.25
CA VAL A 587 21.18 -3.46 -7.80
C VAL A 587 20.39 -4.49 -7.01
N ASN A 588 19.59 -5.27 -7.71
CA ASN A 588 18.87 -6.44 -7.17
C ASN A 588 19.42 -7.68 -7.86
N GLN A 589 19.72 -8.72 -7.10
CA GLN A 589 20.14 -10.01 -7.67
C GLN A 589 19.33 -11.12 -7.05
N TYR A 590 18.88 -12.04 -7.92
CA TYR A 590 18.03 -13.16 -7.56
C TYR A 590 18.71 -14.48 -7.93
N SER A 591 18.47 -15.50 -7.14
CA SER A 591 18.84 -16.89 -7.41
C SER A 591 17.62 -17.76 -7.23
N ASN A 592 17.51 -18.81 -8.04
CA ASN A 592 16.33 -19.68 -8.09
C ASN A 592 15.02 -18.90 -8.34
N MET A 593 15.09 -17.84 -9.15
CA MET A 593 13.93 -17.03 -9.46
C MET A 593 12.87 -17.89 -10.13
N MET A 594 11.68 -17.95 -9.56
CA MET A 594 10.57 -18.74 -10.06
C MET A 594 9.88 -18.00 -11.19
N GLU A 595 9.81 -18.62 -12.35
CA GLU A 595 9.07 -18.10 -13.50
C GLU A 595 8.31 -19.22 -14.18
N PHE A 596 7.16 -18.93 -14.77
CA PHE A 596 6.49 -19.86 -15.66
C PHE A 596 7.25 -19.89 -16.97
N SER A 597 7.63 -21.09 -17.37
CA SER A 597 8.32 -21.35 -18.63
C SER A 597 7.50 -22.31 -19.46
N PHE A 598 7.47 -22.08 -20.78
CA PHE A 598 6.89 -23.01 -21.70
C PHE A 598 7.74 -24.27 -21.74
N VAL A 599 7.11 -25.43 -21.65
CA VAL A 599 7.75 -26.76 -21.61
C VAL A 599 7.04 -27.73 -22.50
N TYR A 600 7.82 -28.70 -22.99
CA TYR A 600 7.32 -29.94 -23.56
C TYR A 600 7.36 -31.02 -22.49
N PHE A 601 6.29 -31.77 -22.32
CA PHE A 601 6.13 -32.72 -21.23
C PHE A 601 5.61 -34.05 -21.76
N ASN A 602 6.38 -35.11 -21.54
CA ASN A 602 5.97 -36.43 -22.00
C ASN A 602 4.82 -36.96 -21.12
N PRO A 603 3.59 -37.12 -21.65
CA PRO A 603 2.44 -37.53 -20.83
C PRO A 603 2.51 -38.99 -20.36
N ILE A 604 3.38 -39.83 -20.95
CA ILE A 604 3.58 -41.20 -20.53
C ILE A 604 4.54 -41.31 -19.36
N THR A 605 5.72 -40.71 -19.50
CA THR A 605 6.76 -40.72 -18.45
C THR A 605 6.56 -39.65 -17.38
N GLN A 606 5.74 -38.67 -17.67
CA GLN A 606 5.46 -37.50 -16.81
C GLN A 606 6.73 -36.67 -16.45
N GLN A 607 7.66 -36.64 -17.41
CA GLN A 607 8.91 -35.89 -17.29
C GLN A 607 8.97 -34.77 -18.34
N PRO A 608 9.68 -33.66 -18.08
CA PRO A 608 9.99 -32.67 -19.11
C PRO A 608 10.69 -33.35 -20.30
N LEU A 609 10.14 -33.11 -21.49
CA LEU A 609 10.67 -33.61 -22.73
C LEU A 609 11.62 -32.60 -23.36
N ASN A 610 12.79 -33.03 -23.79
CA ASN A 610 13.70 -32.21 -24.57
C ASN A 610 13.60 -32.53 -26.07
N PRO A 611 12.87 -31.77 -26.89
CA PRO A 611 12.69 -32.06 -28.31
C PRO A 611 14.00 -31.99 -29.11
N LEU A 612 15.06 -31.33 -28.60
CA LEU A 612 16.36 -31.27 -29.29
C LEU A 612 17.29 -32.46 -28.98
N ASN A 613 17.01 -33.19 -27.89
CA ASN A 613 17.74 -34.36 -27.47
C ASN A 613 16.80 -35.29 -26.69
N PRO A 614 15.80 -35.90 -27.39
CA PRO A 614 14.78 -36.71 -26.73
C PRO A 614 15.38 -38.02 -26.19
N SER A 615 14.89 -38.50 -25.06
CA SER A 615 15.19 -39.85 -24.54
C SER A 615 14.60 -40.92 -25.45
N PRO A 616 15.02 -42.18 -25.31
CA PRO A 616 14.37 -43.31 -26.10
C PRO A 616 12.85 -43.36 -25.85
N GLU A 617 12.41 -43.12 -24.65
CA GLU A 617 10.99 -43.10 -24.28
C GLU A 617 10.28 -41.89 -24.91
N ASP A 618 10.94 -40.74 -25.01
CA ASP A 618 10.42 -39.56 -25.68
C ASP A 618 10.30 -39.78 -27.20
N ILE A 619 11.30 -40.46 -27.80
CA ILE A 619 11.25 -40.85 -29.23
C ILE A 619 10.05 -41.78 -29.48
N GLN A 620 9.85 -42.78 -28.61
CA GLN A 620 8.71 -43.68 -28.72
C GLN A 620 7.37 -42.93 -28.62
N PHE A 621 7.28 -41.97 -27.71
CA PHE A 621 6.11 -41.12 -27.56
C PHE A 621 5.87 -40.25 -28.80
N LEU A 622 6.88 -39.50 -29.26
CA LEU A 622 6.79 -38.59 -30.41
C LEU A 622 6.45 -39.33 -31.72
N THR A 623 6.88 -40.56 -31.85
CA THR A 623 6.63 -41.41 -33.05
C THR A 623 5.34 -42.19 -32.97
N SER A 624 4.68 -42.28 -31.82
CA SER A 624 3.46 -43.09 -31.64
C SER A 624 2.26 -42.58 -32.45
N GLY A 625 2.21 -41.28 -32.74
CA GLY A 625 1.06 -40.60 -33.38
C GLY A 625 -0.24 -40.66 -32.59
N GLN A 626 -0.19 -41.07 -31.31
CA GLN A 626 -1.37 -41.25 -30.46
C GLN A 626 -1.81 -39.97 -29.73
N TYR A 627 -0.97 -38.94 -29.72
CA TYR A 627 -1.19 -37.72 -28.92
C TYR A 627 -1.16 -36.47 -29.80
N ASN A 628 -2.09 -35.56 -29.55
CA ASN A 628 -2.06 -34.24 -30.19
C ASN A 628 -1.04 -33.37 -29.49
N ILE A 629 -0.51 -32.34 -30.19
CA ILE A 629 0.47 -31.40 -29.60
C ILE A 629 -0.05 -30.72 -28.33
N GLY A 630 -1.33 -30.41 -28.24
CA GLY A 630 -1.99 -29.87 -27.07
C GLY A 630 -1.91 -30.76 -25.82
N ASP A 631 -1.68 -32.05 -25.95
CA ASP A 631 -1.64 -33.00 -24.84
C ASP A 631 -0.30 -32.97 -24.09
N TRP A 632 0.77 -32.45 -24.70
CA TRP A 632 2.13 -32.50 -24.16
C TRP A 632 2.89 -31.17 -24.17
N VAL A 633 2.24 -30.07 -24.53
CA VAL A 633 2.80 -28.70 -24.44
C VAL A 633 2.06 -27.89 -23.41
N GLY A 634 2.77 -26.98 -22.75
CA GLY A 634 2.17 -26.11 -21.76
C GLY A 634 3.19 -25.29 -20.94
N PHE A 635 2.76 -24.77 -19.83
CA PHE A 635 3.59 -24.00 -18.90
C PHE A 635 3.83 -24.75 -17.60
N GLN A 636 4.99 -24.52 -17.02
CA GLN A 636 5.36 -25.04 -15.71
C GLN A 636 6.10 -23.95 -14.93
N ALA A 637 5.81 -23.79 -13.65
CA ALA A 637 6.62 -22.97 -12.75
C ALA A 637 7.98 -23.63 -12.50
N GLN A 638 9.07 -22.92 -12.75
CA GLN A 638 10.44 -23.44 -12.63
C GLN A 638 11.35 -22.45 -11.92
N ASN A 639 12.36 -22.94 -11.18
CA ASN A 639 13.48 -22.12 -10.69
C ASN A 639 14.48 -21.87 -11.84
N ALA A 640 14.00 -21.25 -12.90
CA ALA A 640 14.70 -21.14 -14.17
C ALA A 640 15.74 -20.02 -14.20
N GLU A 641 15.64 -19.03 -13.30
CA GLU A 641 16.34 -17.78 -13.50
C GLU A 641 17.35 -17.47 -12.38
N LYS A 642 18.54 -17.09 -12.79
CA LYS A 642 19.48 -16.28 -12.00
C LYS A 642 19.52 -14.92 -12.66
N ALA A 643 19.06 -13.89 -11.98
CA ALA A 643 18.79 -12.59 -12.56
C ALA A 643 19.49 -11.47 -11.82
N ARG A 644 19.85 -10.42 -12.57
CA ARG A 644 20.32 -9.13 -12.02
C ARG A 644 19.56 -7.99 -12.65
N ILE A 645 19.09 -7.08 -11.81
CA ILE A 645 18.43 -5.87 -12.24
C ILE A 645 19.15 -4.69 -11.60
N SER A 646 19.84 -3.89 -12.39
CA SER A 646 20.50 -2.65 -11.95
C SER A 646 19.84 -1.46 -12.62
N GLY A 647 19.90 -0.29 -11.98
CA GLY A 647 19.26 0.87 -12.56
C GLY A 647 19.39 2.15 -11.75
N LEU A 648 18.75 3.19 -12.28
CA LEU A 648 18.63 4.51 -11.68
C LEU A 648 17.15 4.82 -11.47
N ASP A 649 16.81 5.25 -10.28
CA ASP A 649 15.46 5.64 -9.88
C ASP A 649 15.46 7.09 -9.43
N LEU A 650 14.70 7.94 -10.13
CA LEU A 650 14.55 9.36 -9.85
C LEU A 650 13.11 9.63 -9.46
N SER A 651 12.85 10.28 -8.34
CA SER A 651 11.53 10.76 -7.98
C SER A 651 11.56 12.21 -7.51
N PHE A 652 10.51 12.93 -7.87
CA PHE A 652 10.32 14.32 -7.49
C PHE A 652 8.91 14.49 -6.93
N ASN A 653 8.85 14.87 -5.67
CA ASN A 653 7.61 15.12 -4.95
C ASN A 653 7.55 16.59 -4.54
N SER A 654 6.42 17.24 -4.79
CA SER A 654 6.23 18.60 -4.31
C SER A 654 4.83 18.85 -3.75
N SER A 655 4.73 19.79 -2.83
CA SER A 655 3.44 20.28 -2.33
C SER A 655 3.60 21.68 -1.71
N GLY A 656 2.54 22.48 -1.81
CA GLY A 656 2.47 23.79 -1.19
C GLY A 656 2.02 24.90 -2.14
N LYS A 657 1.99 26.13 -1.66
CA LYS A 657 1.48 27.29 -2.40
C LYS A 657 2.59 28.05 -3.12
N LEU A 658 2.42 28.24 -4.44
CA LEU A 658 3.14 29.20 -5.25
C LEU A 658 2.20 30.37 -5.57
N GLY A 659 2.35 31.46 -4.87
CA GLY A 659 1.41 32.58 -4.90
C GLY A 659 0.01 32.14 -4.41
N LYS A 660 -1.02 32.26 -5.28
CA LYS A 660 -2.41 31.88 -4.96
C LYS A 660 -2.75 30.42 -5.34
N VAL A 661 -1.85 29.73 -6.02
CA VAL A 661 -2.06 28.35 -6.49
C VAL A 661 -1.40 27.37 -5.54
N GLU A 662 -2.14 26.39 -5.05
CA GLU A 662 -1.55 25.24 -4.37
C GLU A 662 -1.18 24.19 -5.43
N LEU A 663 0.08 23.82 -5.48
CA LEU A 663 0.63 22.87 -6.43
C LEU A 663 1.06 21.59 -5.70
N VAL A 664 0.57 20.45 -6.17
CA VAL A 664 0.97 19.12 -5.72
C VAL A 664 1.48 18.33 -6.92
N SER A 665 2.66 17.73 -6.80
CA SER A 665 3.18 16.87 -7.86
C SER A 665 3.84 15.60 -7.32
N LEU A 666 3.74 14.53 -8.12
CA LEU A 666 4.46 13.28 -7.97
C LEU A 666 4.98 12.89 -9.35
N MET A 667 6.28 12.90 -9.52
CA MET A 667 6.92 12.56 -10.78
C MET A 667 8.06 11.59 -10.55
N GLY A 668 8.37 10.78 -11.54
CA GLY A 668 9.55 9.94 -11.48
C GLY A 668 9.89 9.29 -12.80
N TYR A 669 11.16 8.92 -12.89
CA TYR A 669 11.73 8.19 -14.00
C TYR A 669 12.62 7.08 -13.47
N THR A 670 12.45 5.88 -14.02
CA THR A 670 13.27 4.73 -13.65
C THR A 670 13.85 4.09 -14.90
N TYR A 671 15.17 4.01 -14.92
CA TYR A 671 15.91 3.20 -15.88
C TYR A 671 16.27 1.86 -15.24
N MET A 672 16.06 0.77 -15.96
CA MET A 672 16.33 -0.59 -15.50
C MET A 672 17.10 -1.37 -16.56
N ASN A 673 18.06 -2.16 -16.12
CA ASN A 673 18.76 -3.15 -16.93
C ASN A 673 18.51 -4.54 -16.35
N PRO A 674 17.35 -5.16 -16.65
CA PRO A 674 16.97 -6.48 -16.15
C PRO A 674 17.58 -7.56 -17.05
N ILE A 675 18.61 -8.27 -16.56
CA ILE A 675 19.33 -9.29 -17.34
C ILE A 675 19.25 -10.66 -16.68
N SER A 676 19.09 -11.69 -17.51
CA SER A 676 19.35 -13.07 -17.15
C SER A 676 20.86 -13.31 -17.01
N LEU A 677 21.23 -13.97 -15.93
CA LEU A 677 22.59 -14.50 -15.73
C LEU A 677 22.67 -16.00 -15.96
N ASN A 678 21.57 -16.59 -16.47
CA ASN A 678 21.54 -17.99 -16.85
C ASN A 678 22.34 -18.18 -18.15
N SER A 679 23.38 -19.01 -18.10
CA SER A 679 24.24 -19.30 -19.24
C SER A 679 23.76 -20.46 -20.10
N ASN A 680 22.65 -21.11 -19.76
CA ASN A 680 22.09 -22.20 -20.55
C ASN A 680 21.43 -21.65 -21.84
N PRO A 681 21.96 -21.95 -23.04
CA PRO A 681 21.37 -21.48 -24.30
C PRO A 681 19.92 -21.99 -24.54
N GLN A 682 19.54 -23.13 -23.98
CA GLN A 682 18.20 -23.68 -24.09
C GLN A 682 17.17 -22.80 -23.35
N TYR A 683 17.58 -22.19 -22.25
CA TYR A 683 16.72 -21.26 -21.49
C TYR A 683 16.45 -19.98 -22.29
N THR A 684 17.51 -19.36 -22.84
CA THR A 684 17.38 -18.10 -23.63
C THR A 684 16.74 -18.33 -24.99
N ALA A 685 16.74 -19.56 -25.52
CA ALA A 685 16.03 -19.93 -26.75
C ALA A 685 14.48 -19.72 -26.65
N ASN A 686 13.95 -19.71 -25.41
CA ASN A 686 12.53 -19.42 -25.15
C ASN A 686 12.21 -17.92 -25.16
N PHE A 687 13.19 -17.04 -25.35
CA PHE A 687 12.98 -15.60 -25.46
C PHE A 687 12.55 -15.19 -26.86
N SER A 688 11.59 -14.29 -26.99
CA SER A 688 11.15 -13.77 -28.29
C SER A 688 12.27 -12.99 -29.03
N ASP A 689 13.20 -12.39 -28.29
CA ASP A 689 14.42 -11.78 -28.82
C ASP A 689 15.67 -12.43 -28.18
N THR A 690 16.23 -13.39 -28.88
CA THR A 690 17.46 -14.11 -28.44
C THR A 690 18.73 -13.32 -28.63
N THR A 691 18.70 -12.12 -29.25
CA THR A 691 19.88 -11.27 -29.45
C THR A 691 20.32 -10.57 -28.16
N THR A 692 19.49 -10.62 -27.13
CA THR A 692 19.76 -10.04 -25.83
C THR A 692 19.43 -11.01 -24.70
N ASN A 693 20.07 -10.82 -23.56
CA ASN A 693 19.75 -11.54 -22.33
C ASN A 693 18.78 -10.76 -21.42
N MET A 694 18.00 -9.83 -21.97
CA MET A 694 16.98 -9.10 -21.20
C MET A 694 15.90 -10.05 -20.73
N LEU A 695 15.53 -9.99 -19.46
CA LEU A 695 14.46 -10.80 -18.86
C LEU A 695 13.12 -10.58 -19.56
N LYS A 696 12.33 -11.66 -19.68
CA LYS A 696 10.96 -11.59 -20.19
C LYS A 696 10.06 -10.71 -19.32
N TYR A 697 9.06 -10.07 -19.94
CA TYR A 697 8.03 -9.28 -19.25
C TYR A 697 8.58 -8.14 -18.40
N ARG A 698 9.64 -7.49 -18.88
CA ARG A 698 10.27 -6.32 -18.20
C ARG A 698 10.33 -5.12 -19.14
N PHE A 699 10.14 -3.96 -18.55
CA PHE A 699 10.36 -2.67 -19.21
C PHE A 699 11.77 -2.16 -18.88
N LYS A 700 12.37 -1.41 -19.80
CA LYS A 700 13.67 -0.78 -19.60
C LYS A 700 13.54 0.64 -19.04
N HIS A 701 12.50 1.34 -19.45
CA HIS A 701 12.22 2.71 -19.04
C HIS A 701 10.80 2.84 -18.54
N LEU A 702 10.64 3.49 -17.39
CA LEU A 702 9.35 3.88 -16.82
C LEU A 702 9.40 5.39 -16.54
N ALA A 703 8.38 6.13 -16.95
CA ALA A 703 8.21 7.52 -16.55
C ALA A 703 6.78 7.76 -16.11
N LYS A 704 6.60 8.44 -14.98
CA LYS A 704 5.30 8.79 -14.43
C LYS A 704 5.31 10.21 -13.93
N ALA A 705 4.23 10.94 -14.19
CA ALA A 705 4.06 12.30 -13.70
C ALA A 705 2.60 12.52 -13.35
N ASP A 706 2.35 13.13 -12.22
CA ASP A 706 1.05 13.62 -11.80
C ASP A 706 1.23 15.02 -11.22
N ILE A 707 0.45 15.96 -11.71
CA ILE A 707 0.46 17.35 -11.27
C ILE A 707 -0.98 17.77 -11.01
N GLU A 708 -1.24 18.38 -9.86
CA GLU A 708 -2.51 18.99 -9.50
C GLU A 708 -2.31 20.43 -9.04
N ALA A 709 -3.04 21.34 -9.65
CA ALA A 709 -3.08 22.75 -9.31
C ALA A 709 -4.45 23.12 -8.73
N ASN A 710 -4.48 23.62 -7.50
CA ASN A 710 -5.68 24.04 -6.80
C ASN A 710 -5.68 25.58 -6.70
N TYR A 711 -6.71 26.20 -7.24
CA TYR A 711 -6.93 27.66 -7.17
C TYR A 711 -8.34 27.94 -6.64
N GLN A 712 -8.41 28.46 -5.42
CA GLN A 712 -9.69 28.68 -4.70
C GLN A 712 -10.51 27.37 -4.63
N LYS A 713 -11.64 27.34 -5.34
CA LYS A 713 -12.58 26.21 -5.40
C LYS A 713 -12.34 25.26 -6.59
N LEU A 714 -11.41 25.62 -7.48
CA LEU A 714 -11.11 24.87 -8.69
C LEU A 714 -9.87 24.01 -8.53
N SER A 715 -9.89 22.80 -9.05
CA SER A 715 -8.74 21.91 -9.14
C SER A 715 -8.58 21.43 -10.57
N PHE A 716 -7.37 21.50 -11.09
CA PHE A 716 -6.96 20.95 -12.38
C PHE A 716 -5.85 19.94 -12.15
N GLY A 717 -5.97 18.77 -12.74
CA GLY A 717 -4.93 17.76 -12.65
C GLY A 717 -4.65 17.13 -14.01
N ALA A 718 -3.39 16.80 -14.25
CA ALA A 718 -2.94 16.06 -15.41
C ALA A 718 -1.96 14.98 -14.97
N SER A 719 -2.01 13.82 -15.61
CA SER A 719 -1.05 12.76 -15.40
C SER A 719 -0.58 12.12 -16.70
N MET A 720 0.64 11.62 -16.66
CA MET A 720 1.30 10.90 -17.74
C MET A 720 1.91 9.61 -17.20
N ARG A 721 1.76 8.52 -17.94
CA ARG A 721 2.44 7.25 -17.68
C ARG A 721 3.07 6.76 -18.98
N TYR A 722 4.35 6.41 -18.92
CA TYR A 722 5.09 5.82 -20.01
C TYR A 722 5.84 4.56 -19.55
N ASN A 723 5.63 3.46 -20.27
CA ASN A 723 6.41 2.23 -20.17
C ASN A 723 7.02 1.97 -21.55
N SER A 724 8.34 1.71 -21.59
CA SER A 724 9.01 1.37 -22.86
C SER A 724 8.46 0.05 -23.43
N PHE A 725 8.78 -0.24 -24.68
CA PHE A 725 8.43 -1.52 -25.28
C PHE A 725 8.98 -2.71 -24.46
N MET A 726 8.14 -3.70 -24.23
CA MET A 726 8.47 -4.98 -23.59
C MET A 726 9.21 -5.86 -24.58
N ARG A 727 10.54 -5.83 -24.54
CA ARG A 727 11.37 -6.45 -25.58
C ARG A 727 11.22 -7.96 -25.62
N ASN A 728 11.30 -8.64 -24.47
CA ASN A 728 11.22 -10.08 -24.37
C ASN A 728 9.92 -10.55 -23.70
N ILE A 729 9.32 -11.57 -24.31
CA ILE A 729 8.23 -12.39 -23.83
C ILE A 729 8.56 -13.86 -24.08
N ASP A 730 7.69 -14.78 -23.71
CA ASP A 730 7.80 -16.18 -24.16
C ASP A 730 7.64 -16.26 -25.67
N ARG A 731 8.63 -16.85 -26.33
CA ARG A 731 8.72 -16.95 -27.78
C ARG A 731 7.53 -17.72 -28.39
N VAL A 732 7.03 -18.71 -27.67
CA VAL A 732 5.88 -19.51 -28.04
C VAL A 732 4.60 -18.69 -28.32
N PHE A 733 4.50 -17.49 -27.80
CA PHE A 733 3.36 -16.58 -28.09
C PHE A 733 3.46 -15.93 -29.47
N GLU A 734 4.64 -15.91 -30.08
CA GLU A 734 4.90 -15.33 -31.40
C GLU A 734 5.11 -16.34 -32.51
N ASP A 735 5.40 -17.61 -32.16
CA ASP A 735 5.72 -18.66 -33.09
C ASP A 735 4.52 -19.60 -33.32
N ASP A 736 4.51 -20.24 -34.50
CA ASP A 736 3.62 -21.33 -34.80
C ASP A 736 4.01 -22.58 -33.97
N LEU A 737 3.04 -23.18 -33.29
CA LEU A 737 3.26 -24.34 -32.45
C LEU A 737 3.59 -25.60 -33.24
N ASP A 738 3.06 -25.72 -34.46
CA ASP A 738 3.27 -26.87 -35.31
C ASP A 738 3.48 -26.48 -36.79
N PRO A 739 4.70 -26.10 -37.16
CA PRO A 739 5.01 -25.74 -38.54
C PRO A 739 4.84 -26.86 -39.53
N SER A 740 4.58 -28.10 -39.10
CA SER A 740 4.32 -29.25 -40.00
C SER A 740 2.88 -29.31 -40.50
N LEU A 741 1.97 -28.59 -39.83
CA LEU A 741 0.58 -28.55 -40.27
C LEU A 741 0.38 -27.55 -41.42
N THR A 742 -0.61 -27.77 -42.23
CA THR A 742 -1.01 -26.87 -43.33
C THR A 742 -1.69 -25.60 -42.82
N SER A 743 -2.21 -25.60 -41.57
CA SER A 743 -2.82 -24.48 -40.91
C SER A 743 -1.96 -24.08 -39.70
N GLU A 744 -1.54 -22.83 -39.65
CA GLU A 744 -0.77 -22.27 -38.52
C GLU A 744 -1.56 -22.38 -37.21
N VAL A 745 -0.89 -22.81 -36.14
CA VAL A 745 -1.46 -22.95 -34.79
C VAL A 745 -0.76 -21.99 -33.83
N TYR A 746 -1.43 -20.94 -33.41
CA TYR A 746 -0.90 -19.93 -32.48
C TYR A 746 -1.65 -19.95 -31.17
N ILE A 747 -0.94 -19.73 -30.05
CA ILE A 747 -1.54 -19.48 -28.74
C ILE A 747 -2.22 -18.10 -28.73
N LEU A 748 -1.54 -17.09 -29.29
CA LEU A 748 -2.02 -15.71 -29.41
C LEU A 748 -1.98 -15.27 -30.89
N PRO A 749 -3.00 -15.65 -31.69
CA PRO A 749 -3.03 -15.33 -33.10
C PRO A 749 -2.87 -13.84 -33.38
N GLY A 750 -1.97 -13.45 -34.33
CA GLY A 750 -1.68 -12.09 -34.70
C GLY A 750 -0.73 -11.33 -33.77
N LEU A 751 -0.29 -11.91 -32.64
CA LEU A 751 0.53 -11.18 -31.65
C LEU A 751 1.86 -10.67 -32.22
N LYS A 752 2.55 -11.45 -33.02
CA LYS A 752 3.83 -11.07 -33.63
C LYS A 752 3.69 -9.79 -34.48
N ALA A 753 2.69 -9.78 -35.37
CA ALA A 753 2.38 -8.60 -36.20
C ALA A 753 1.96 -7.40 -35.35
N TYR A 754 1.11 -7.63 -34.35
CA TYR A 754 0.69 -6.59 -33.41
C TYR A 754 1.90 -5.94 -32.71
N ARG A 755 2.81 -6.73 -32.16
CA ARG A 755 4.00 -6.23 -31.46
C ARG A 755 4.97 -5.49 -32.38
N GLN A 756 5.08 -5.89 -33.66
CA GLN A 756 5.85 -5.16 -34.67
C GLN A 756 5.22 -3.79 -34.98
N GLN A 757 3.89 -3.70 -35.01
CA GLN A 757 3.17 -2.46 -35.27
C GLN A 757 3.20 -1.53 -34.04
N PHE A 758 3.06 -2.06 -32.82
CA PHE A 758 2.96 -1.29 -31.57
C PHE A 758 4.23 -1.43 -30.72
N ASN A 759 5.39 -1.05 -31.27
CA ASN A 759 6.71 -1.24 -30.66
C ASN A 759 7.29 0.03 -29.98
N GLY A 760 6.54 1.13 -29.91
CA GLY A 760 6.98 2.40 -29.33
C GLY A 760 6.83 2.49 -27.81
N GLY A 761 6.30 1.43 -27.18
CA GLY A 761 5.92 1.46 -25.78
C GLY A 761 4.54 2.10 -25.54
N ASN A 762 4.14 2.17 -24.28
CA ASN A 762 2.81 2.60 -23.82
C ASN A 762 2.89 4.01 -23.24
N LEU A 763 2.24 4.98 -23.86
CA LEU A 763 2.14 6.36 -23.38
C LEU A 763 0.67 6.75 -23.16
N VAL A 764 0.33 7.09 -21.92
CA VAL A 764 -1.04 7.43 -21.50
C VAL A 764 -1.05 8.80 -20.86
N PHE A 765 -2.06 9.59 -21.19
CA PHE A 765 -2.37 10.87 -20.56
C PHE A 765 -3.78 10.83 -19.99
N ASP A 766 -3.91 11.30 -18.74
CA ASP A 766 -5.19 11.48 -18.07
C ASP A 766 -5.35 12.96 -17.65
N ALA A 767 -6.57 13.47 -17.59
CA ALA A 767 -6.85 14.80 -17.05
C ALA A 767 -8.05 14.76 -16.11
N ARG A 768 -8.07 15.71 -15.20
CA ARG A 768 -9.16 15.87 -14.25
C ARG A 768 -9.43 17.34 -13.97
N PHE A 769 -10.68 17.65 -13.80
CA PHE A 769 -11.16 18.94 -13.35
C PHE A 769 -12.12 18.74 -12.18
N ALA A 770 -12.03 19.58 -11.16
CA ALA A 770 -12.98 19.51 -10.06
C ALA A 770 -13.34 20.89 -9.52
N TYR A 771 -14.55 20.97 -8.96
CA TYR A 771 -15.08 22.12 -8.27
C TYR A 771 -15.52 21.74 -6.85
N THR A 772 -15.02 22.47 -5.84
CA THR A 772 -15.37 22.25 -4.43
C THR A 772 -16.34 23.31 -3.95
N LEU A 773 -17.54 22.90 -3.52
CA LEU A 773 -18.59 23.77 -3.00
C LEU A 773 -18.64 23.67 -1.46
N LYS A 774 -18.61 24.82 -0.76
CA LYS A 774 -18.71 24.94 0.73
C LYS A 774 -17.71 24.05 1.49
N ASP A 775 -16.57 23.69 0.87
CA ASP A 775 -15.53 22.79 1.41
C ASP A 775 -16.04 21.38 1.81
N GLN A 776 -17.29 21.09 1.52
CA GLN A 776 -17.98 19.84 1.86
C GLN A 776 -18.29 18.98 0.65
N TYR A 777 -18.61 19.60 -0.51
CA TYR A 777 -19.04 18.88 -1.70
C TYR A 777 -18.03 19.11 -2.83
N ARG A 778 -17.58 18.04 -3.45
CA ARG A 778 -16.67 18.08 -4.60
C ARG A 778 -17.31 17.36 -5.78
N ILE A 779 -17.35 18.02 -6.91
CA ILE A 779 -17.77 17.46 -8.20
C ILE A 779 -16.52 17.38 -9.05
N SER A 780 -16.24 16.21 -9.64
CA SER A 780 -15.08 16.00 -10.49
C SER A 780 -15.48 15.41 -11.83
N LEU A 781 -14.81 15.86 -12.88
CA LEU A 781 -14.80 15.30 -14.22
C LEU A 781 -13.42 14.71 -14.45
N ILE A 782 -13.33 13.44 -14.80
CA ILE A 782 -12.07 12.72 -15.02
C ILE A 782 -12.13 12.08 -16.39
N VAL A 783 -11.07 12.23 -17.16
CA VAL A 783 -10.91 11.60 -18.47
C VAL A 783 -9.62 10.81 -18.44
N ASN A 784 -9.72 9.49 -18.39
CA ASN A 784 -8.59 8.59 -18.48
C ASN A 784 -8.31 8.26 -19.94
N ASN A 785 -7.02 8.11 -20.30
CA ASN A 785 -6.55 7.83 -21.65
C ASN A 785 -7.09 8.85 -22.68
N ILE A 786 -6.83 10.15 -22.45
CA ILE A 786 -7.37 11.25 -23.28
C ILE A 786 -7.09 11.07 -24.77
N LEU A 787 -5.89 10.56 -25.11
CA LEU A 787 -5.46 10.36 -26.48
C LEU A 787 -6.06 9.10 -27.11
N ASN A 788 -6.85 8.34 -26.36
CA ASN A 788 -7.41 7.06 -26.77
C ASN A 788 -6.35 6.12 -27.35
N ALA A 789 -5.18 6.09 -26.68
CA ALA A 789 -4.06 5.25 -27.07
C ALA A 789 -4.43 3.78 -26.86
N GLU A 790 -4.09 2.93 -27.81
CA GLU A 790 -4.18 1.48 -27.65
C GLU A 790 -2.91 0.97 -26.97
N LEU A 791 -3.08 0.26 -25.89
CA LEU A 791 -2.03 -0.14 -24.97
C LEU A 791 -2.19 -1.60 -24.60
N THR A 792 -1.09 -2.26 -24.25
CA THR A 792 -1.11 -3.60 -23.68
C THR A 792 -0.35 -3.62 -22.37
N SER A 793 -0.91 -4.28 -21.33
CA SER A 793 -0.20 -4.52 -20.07
C SER A 793 0.74 -5.73 -20.21
N ARG A 794 0.28 -6.77 -20.90
CA ARG A 794 1.00 -8.02 -21.27
C ARG A 794 0.60 -8.46 -22.67
N PRO A 795 1.26 -9.46 -23.24
CA PRO A 795 0.83 -10.05 -24.50
C PRO A 795 -0.64 -10.49 -24.48
N GLY A 796 -1.40 -10.09 -25.50
CA GLY A 796 -2.80 -10.46 -25.64
C GLY A 796 -3.78 -9.73 -24.73
N ASP A 797 -3.34 -8.67 -24.00
CA ASP A 797 -4.17 -7.93 -23.06
C ASP A 797 -4.25 -6.43 -23.44
N ILE A 798 -5.14 -6.12 -24.38
CA ILE A 798 -5.40 -4.73 -24.79
C ILE A 798 -6.19 -4.04 -23.69
N GLN A 799 -5.67 -2.90 -23.22
CA GLN A 799 -6.22 -2.13 -22.12
C GLN A 799 -7.43 -1.27 -22.52
N ALA A 800 -8.10 -0.70 -21.51
CA ALA A 800 -9.31 0.12 -21.69
C ALA A 800 -9.10 1.29 -22.65
N PRO A 801 -10.09 1.58 -23.51
CA PRO A 801 -10.11 2.79 -24.30
C PRO A 801 -10.33 4.00 -23.40
N ARG A 802 -10.48 5.20 -23.98
CA ARG A 802 -10.80 6.42 -23.24
C ARG A 802 -12.02 6.17 -22.32
N ASN A 803 -11.90 6.62 -21.06
CA ASN A 803 -12.97 6.48 -20.07
C ASN A 803 -13.31 7.86 -19.49
N PHE A 804 -14.61 8.21 -19.46
CA PHE A 804 -15.16 9.46 -18.94
C PHE A 804 -15.85 9.19 -17.61
N ILE A 805 -15.44 9.88 -16.53
CA ILE A 805 -15.95 9.64 -15.19
C ILE A 805 -16.47 10.94 -14.58
N VAL A 806 -17.67 10.89 -14.02
CA VAL A 806 -18.21 11.91 -13.13
C VAL A 806 -18.17 11.38 -11.70
N GLN A 807 -17.62 12.16 -10.78
CA GLN A 807 -17.50 11.78 -9.38
C GLN A 807 -18.07 12.87 -8.48
N LEU A 808 -18.89 12.47 -7.53
CA LEU A 808 -19.46 13.31 -6.47
C LEU A 808 -18.90 12.86 -5.13
N GLN A 809 -18.36 13.77 -4.36
CA GLN A 809 -17.89 13.50 -3.00
C GLN A 809 -18.57 14.46 -2.02
N ALA A 810 -18.97 13.95 -0.86
CA ALA A 810 -19.49 14.74 0.25
C ALA A 810 -18.76 14.38 1.55
N LYS A 811 -18.46 15.40 2.36
CA LYS A 811 -17.83 15.22 3.68
C LYS A 811 -18.63 16.00 4.73
N PHE A 812 -19.01 15.31 5.79
CA PHE A 812 -19.80 15.85 6.91
C PHE A 812 -19.06 15.64 8.23
#